data_7d10907a733101442213d1d2ca097593
#
_entry.id   7d10907a733101442213d1d2ca097593
#
_cell.length_a   1.000
_cell.length_b   1.000
_cell.length_c   1.000
_cell.angle_alpha   90.00
_cell.angle_beta   90.00
_cell.angle_gamma   90.00
#
_symmetry.space_group_name_H-M   'P 1'
#
loop_
_entity.id
_entity.type
_entity.pdbx_description
1 polymer ?
#
loop_
_entity_poly.entity_id
_entity_poly.type
_entity_poly.pdbx_seq_one_letter_code
_entity_poly.pdbx_strand_id
1 'polypeptide(L)'
;MVNLKRRIGLALGLALAAGVATAGEGYRLYNVVPMYLGHEKEQAARCVEMYERTGEDLALYSLTLHPEGRPATDKLRRYVASYHAFAEALKGTKVRPAILVQAILGHWPRTDKDIEPWMRTIDQNGKAVRFCPLDPGFAAYIDVVFTALAKERPAVILTDDDVRAFSHGCECFCERHVKLFNARRGTSYDSDALRAAVAKGNPGDADYDAFFALQREMMENDVVGRIRRAIDAVDPTIPAGVCIAGEEHRLCAPLARRIAAKGQVPVMRCSTGLYGERMEAGGFPRIYLRMQGFADAYRGSGIELLDEADTCPQNLWSKSARSFMTHLVASAFTGLKGAKTWYVNGIRATGIPVSAAYTDVLAKNRGLLDALAREVDGTSFAGVAVPSFTEANGWHLFHNHDDFFVRGGTACKAVVPFGVPYCASSEFGDPRLVFVLGDKSEVDHLSDADLERLFSGRVLVLRDAALALARRGRADCLGATAERTDALFNAEWDVLNGASMSFSPSMDGSFALCAREGCETLSELVFSPYAGGKRETVAPASVFFTNALGGHVVTSVYHGSMMSLHQYSEARKRWLVSCIDRLSDGTKPVVCGNDQDVLLSERRGADGTRVVLAVNLNSDPIAKLSLRLPPGSSVEALSADGTWRLVASVARGGFTDLDLPLGFYEAGVVRIRIDRPAGI
;
A
#
# COMPACT_ATOMS: atom_id res chain seq x y z
N MET A 1 -13.39 -22.64 -51.45
CA MET A 1 -14.45 -22.32 -50.46
C MET A 1 -14.61 -23.34 -49.33
N VAL A 2 -13.75 -24.33 -49.18
CA VAL A 2 -13.87 -25.37 -48.11
C VAL A 2 -12.99 -25.08 -46.90
N ASN A 3 -11.97 -24.21 -47.01
CA ASN A 3 -11.03 -23.92 -45.91
C ASN A 3 -11.41 -22.76 -45.00
N LEU A 4 -12.46 -22.00 -45.33
CA LEU A 4 -12.90 -20.85 -44.48
C LEU A 4 -13.91 -21.27 -43.39
N LYS A 5 -14.72 -22.30 -43.67
CA LYS A 5 -15.71 -22.82 -42.70
C LYS A 5 -15.08 -23.64 -41.56
N ARG A 6 -13.87 -24.20 -41.75
CA ARG A 6 -13.15 -24.94 -40.68
C ARG A 6 -12.44 -24.02 -39.68
N ARG A 7 -12.07 -22.78 -40.07
CA ARG A 7 -11.44 -21.80 -39.14
C ARG A 7 -12.45 -21.07 -38.29
N ILE A 8 -13.67 -20.88 -38.74
CA ILE A 8 -14.75 -20.25 -37.97
C ILE A 8 -15.36 -21.25 -36.97
N GLY A 9 -15.41 -22.54 -37.28
CA GLY A 9 -15.88 -23.57 -36.35
C GLY A 9 -14.91 -23.85 -35.17
N LEU A 10 -13.58 -23.64 -35.35
CA LEU A 10 -12.60 -23.82 -34.29
C LEU A 10 -12.53 -22.59 -33.34
N ALA A 11 -12.86 -21.40 -33.84
CA ALA A 11 -12.89 -20.18 -33.03
C ALA A 11 -14.15 -20.08 -32.12
N LEU A 12 -15.29 -20.66 -32.57
CA LEU A 12 -16.50 -20.74 -31.72
C LEU A 12 -16.50 -21.94 -30.75
N GLY A 13 -15.74 -22.99 -31.03
CA GLY A 13 -15.64 -24.17 -30.15
C GLY A 13 -14.69 -23.99 -28.98
N LEU A 14 -13.76 -23.02 -29.04
CA LEU A 14 -12.84 -22.68 -27.93
C LEU A 14 -13.39 -21.63 -26.98
N ALA A 15 -14.48 -20.95 -27.33
CA ALA A 15 -15.13 -19.96 -26.48
C ALA A 15 -16.16 -20.55 -25.49
N LEU A 16 -16.50 -21.83 -25.60
CA LEU A 16 -17.52 -22.49 -24.76
C LEU A 16 -16.94 -23.48 -23.73
N ALA A 17 -15.61 -23.63 -23.65
CA ALA A 17 -14.96 -24.55 -22.70
C ALA A 17 -14.04 -23.87 -21.67
N ALA A 18 -14.03 -22.55 -21.60
CA ALA A 18 -13.33 -21.82 -20.56
C ALA A 18 -14.35 -20.94 -19.84
N GLY A 19 -14.89 -21.45 -18.75
CA GLY A 19 -15.42 -20.63 -17.67
C GLY A 19 -14.28 -19.89 -16.97
N VAL A 20 -13.41 -19.23 -17.76
CA VAL A 20 -12.50 -18.20 -17.28
C VAL A 20 -13.42 -17.06 -16.87
N ALA A 21 -13.46 -16.77 -15.58
CA ALA A 21 -13.93 -15.48 -15.12
C ALA A 21 -13.09 -14.45 -15.90
N THR A 22 -13.63 -13.94 -17.01
CA THR A 22 -13.11 -12.73 -17.65
C THR A 22 -13.10 -11.70 -16.53
N ALA A 23 -11.92 -11.20 -16.20
CA ALA A 23 -11.77 -10.10 -15.29
C ALA A 23 -12.80 -9.05 -15.72
N GLY A 24 -13.81 -8.82 -14.89
CA GLY A 24 -14.85 -7.83 -15.17
C GLY A 24 -14.14 -6.49 -15.41
N GLU A 25 -14.59 -5.71 -16.36
CA GLU A 25 -13.98 -4.42 -16.75
C GLU A 25 -14.03 -3.35 -15.63
N GLY A 26 -14.46 -3.70 -14.39
CA GLY A 26 -14.67 -2.78 -13.26
C GLY A 26 -13.86 -3.12 -12.01
N TYR A 27 -14.02 -2.28 -10.98
CA TYR A 27 -13.40 -2.45 -9.66
C TYR A 27 -14.13 -3.54 -8.87
N ARG A 28 -13.46 -4.63 -8.51
CA ARG A 28 -14.09 -5.80 -7.87
C ARG A 28 -14.21 -5.64 -6.37
N LEU A 29 -15.31 -6.09 -5.81
CA LEU A 29 -15.57 -6.05 -4.39
C LEU A 29 -15.83 -7.46 -3.85
N TYR A 30 -15.10 -7.81 -2.80
CA TYR A 30 -15.18 -9.06 -2.07
C TYR A 30 -15.71 -8.78 -0.66
N ASN A 31 -17.01 -8.87 -0.47
CA ASN A 31 -17.64 -8.54 0.80
C ASN A 31 -17.49 -9.66 1.82
N VAL A 32 -16.88 -9.38 2.97
CA VAL A 32 -16.76 -10.32 4.09
C VAL A 32 -18.07 -10.41 4.84
N VAL A 33 -18.55 -11.64 4.97
CA VAL A 33 -19.76 -12.00 5.71
C VAL A 33 -19.34 -12.76 6.97
N PRO A 34 -19.45 -12.17 8.17
CA PRO A 34 -19.10 -12.86 9.41
C PRO A 34 -20.09 -14.00 9.65
N MET A 35 -19.59 -15.16 10.04
CA MET A 35 -20.43 -16.33 10.33
C MET A 35 -21.24 -16.14 11.61
N TYR A 36 -22.56 -16.35 11.54
CA TYR A 36 -23.45 -16.43 12.68
C TYR A 36 -24.30 -17.70 12.58
N LEU A 37 -23.97 -18.68 13.39
CA LEU A 37 -24.67 -19.97 13.41
C LEU A 37 -26.16 -19.82 13.66
N GLY A 38 -26.99 -20.45 12.83
CA GLY A 38 -28.45 -20.41 12.89
C GLY A 38 -29.10 -19.22 12.19
N HIS A 39 -28.28 -18.32 11.57
CA HIS A 39 -28.77 -17.14 10.87
C HIS A 39 -28.32 -17.08 9.38
N GLU A 40 -27.95 -18.21 8.82
CA GLU A 40 -27.38 -18.31 7.47
C GLU A 40 -28.32 -17.75 6.40
N LYS A 41 -29.64 -18.02 6.53
CA LYS A 41 -30.64 -17.51 5.58
C LYS A 41 -30.81 -15.98 5.65
N GLU A 42 -30.76 -15.41 6.85
CA GLU A 42 -30.82 -13.96 7.03
C GLU A 42 -29.57 -13.28 6.45
N GLN A 43 -28.40 -13.89 6.64
CA GLN A 43 -27.16 -13.41 6.07
C GLN A 43 -27.16 -13.47 4.54
N ALA A 44 -27.67 -14.56 3.96
CA ALA A 44 -27.83 -14.71 2.52
C ALA A 44 -28.78 -13.64 1.94
N ALA A 45 -29.95 -13.43 2.57
CA ALA A 45 -30.89 -12.39 2.17
C ALA A 45 -30.26 -10.99 2.23
N ARG A 46 -29.43 -10.73 3.25
CA ARG A 46 -28.70 -9.46 3.36
C ARG A 46 -27.68 -9.28 2.23
N CYS A 47 -26.96 -10.34 1.84
CA CYS A 47 -26.05 -10.29 0.71
C CYS A 47 -26.77 -10.00 -0.60
N VAL A 48 -27.98 -10.55 -0.81
CA VAL A 48 -28.80 -10.25 -1.98
C VAL A 48 -29.21 -8.77 -2.01
N GLU A 49 -29.70 -8.24 -0.87
CA GLU A 49 -30.03 -6.81 -0.74
C GLU A 49 -28.82 -5.90 -1.06
N MET A 50 -27.66 -6.27 -0.53
CA MET A 50 -26.42 -5.52 -0.80
C MET A 50 -26.03 -5.58 -2.28
N TYR A 51 -26.12 -6.76 -2.91
CA TYR A 51 -25.88 -6.92 -4.33
C TYR A 51 -26.79 -6.01 -5.18
N GLU A 52 -28.07 -6.00 -4.90
CA GLU A 52 -29.05 -5.18 -5.64
C GLU A 52 -28.71 -3.68 -5.58
N ARG A 53 -28.07 -3.23 -4.52
CA ARG A 53 -27.71 -1.83 -4.30
C ARG A 53 -26.32 -1.47 -4.80
N THR A 54 -25.33 -2.35 -4.61
CA THR A 54 -23.90 -2.04 -4.81
C THR A 54 -23.26 -2.84 -5.94
N GLY A 55 -23.89 -3.90 -6.41
CA GLY A 55 -23.31 -4.83 -7.37
C GLY A 55 -22.22 -5.74 -6.79
N GLU A 56 -22.10 -5.84 -5.46
CA GLU A 56 -21.16 -6.76 -4.79
C GLU A 56 -21.65 -8.22 -4.95
N ASP A 57 -21.12 -8.92 -5.92
CA ASP A 57 -21.54 -10.27 -6.29
C ASP A 57 -20.80 -11.40 -5.55
N LEU A 58 -19.71 -11.09 -4.82
CA LEU A 58 -18.94 -12.07 -4.05
C LEU A 58 -19.17 -11.90 -2.55
N ALA A 59 -19.72 -12.93 -1.92
CA ALA A 59 -19.94 -12.99 -0.48
C ALA A 59 -18.92 -13.94 0.16
N LEU A 60 -17.87 -13.38 0.77
CA LEU A 60 -16.82 -14.12 1.48
C LEU A 60 -17.31 -14.53 2.89
N TYR A 61 -17.87 -15.71 3.02
CA TYR A 61 -18.29 -16.24 4.32
C TYR A 61 -17.07 -16.57 5.18
N SER A 62 -16.91 -15.89 6.31
CA SER A 62 -15.70 -15.92 7.13
C SER A 62 -15.74 -17.09 8.12
N LEU A 63 -14.80 -18.03 7.98
CA LEU A 63 -14.66 -19.21 8.80
C LEU A 63 -13.37 -19.18 9.62
N THR A 64 -13.45 -19.00 10.93
CA THR A 64 -12.30 -19.04 11.83
C THR A 64 -11.95 -20.49 12.16
N LEU A 65 -11.01 -21.07 11.42
CA LEU A 65 -10.70 -22.51 11.46
C LEU A 65 -9.40 -22.84 12.23
N HIS A 66 -9.02 -22.01 13.21
CA HIS A 66 -8.02 -22.45 14.20
C HIS A 66 -8.48 -23.78 14.83
N PRO A 67 -7.60 -24.80 14.92
CA PRO A 67 -7.95 -26.08 15.53
C PRO A 67 -8.36 -25.90 16.99
N GLU A 68 -9.58 -26.27 17.30
CA GLU A 68 -10.18 -26.23 18.65
C GLU A 68 -11.03 -27.48 18.89
N GLY A 69 -10.94 -28.04 20.10
CA GLY A 69 -11.64 -29.26 20.47
C GLY A 69 -10.85 -30.54 20.15
N ARG A 70 -11.35 -31.68 20.64
CA ARG A 70 -10.81 -33.01 20.37
C ARG A 70 -11.94 -33.93 19.95
N PRO A 71 -12.08 -34.25 18.65
CA PRO A 71 -11.18 -33.85 17.56
C PRO A 71 -11.50 -32.43 17.05
N ALA A 72 -10.48 -31.73 16.55
CA ALA A 72 -10.61 -30.39 15.94
C ALA A 72 -11.56 -30.37 14.73
N THR A 73 -11.80 -31.52 14.10
CA THR A 73 -12.74 -31.69 12.98
C THR A 73 -14.21 -31.53 13.36
N ASP A 74 -14.57 -31.54 14.64
CA ASP A 74 -15.95 -31.29 15.07
C ASP A 74 -16.36 -29.84 14.84
N LYS A 75 -15.48 -28.90 15.10
CA LYS A 75 -15.65 -27.50 14.75
C LYS A 75 -15.78 -27.33 13.24
N LEU A 76 -14.89 -27.94 12.47
CA LEU A 76 -14.92 -27.92 11.01
C LEU A 76 -16.27 -28.38 10.46
N ARG A 77 -16.78 -29.53 10.91
CA ARG A 77 -18.09 -30.05 10.44
C ARG A 77 -19.22 -29.05 10.64
N ARG A 78 -19.29 -28.42 11.80
CA ARG A 78 -20.31 -27.40 12.09
C ARG A 78 -20.19 -26.18 11.18
N TYR A 79 -18.97 -25.73 10.93
CA TYR A 79 -18.69 -24.54 10.12
C TYR A 79 -18.95 -24.80 8.63
N VAL A 80 -18.60 -25.97 8.12
CA VAL A 80 -18.92 -26.39 6.76
C VAL A 80 -20.44 -26.51 6.58
N ALA A 81 -21.18 -27.09 7.56
CA ALA A 81 -22.63 -27.16 7.51
C ALA A 81 -23.28 -25.76 7.49
N SER A 82 -22.76 -24.81 8.24
CA SER A 82 -23.24 -23.43 8.22
C SER A 82 -22.96 -22.77 6.86
N TYR A 83 -21.75 -22.92 6.32
CA TYR A 83 -21.47 -22.43 4.95
C TYR A 83 -22.39 -23.07 3.91
N HIS A 84 -22.61 -24.38 3.99
CA HIS A 84 -23.53 -25.08 3.09
C HIS A 84 -24.93 -24.45 3.12
N ALA A 85 -25.49 -24.24 4.32
CA ALA A 85 -26.83 -23.63 4.50
C ALA A 85 -26.88 -22.18 3.93
N PHE A 86 -25.81 -21.41 4.11
CA PHE A 86 -25.66 -20.08 3.52
C PHE A 86 -25.61 -20.14 1.98
N ALA A 87 -24.80 -21.02 1.41
CA ALA A 87 -24.65 -21.19 -0.04
C ALA A 87 -25.96 -21.68 -0.69
N GLU A 88 -26.66 -22.63 -0.04
CA GLU A 88 -27.98 -23.09 -0.49
C GLU A 88 -29.00 -21.94 -0.54
N ALA A 89 -29.00 -21.05 0.47
CA ALA A 89 -29.89 -19.90 0.51
C ALA A 89 -29.61 -18.86 -0.60
N LEU A 90 -28.41 -18.86 -1.18
CA LEU A 90 -28.03 -18.00 -2.31
C LEU A 90 -28.30 -18.61 -3.68
N LYS A 91 -28.70 -19.88 -3.77
CA LYS A 91 -28.98 -20.55 -5.05
C LYS A 91 -30.03 -19.78 -5.86
N GLY A 92 -29.75 -19.61 -7.15
CA GLY A 92 -30.64 -18.88 -8.06
C GLY A 92 -30.56 -17.36 -7.96
N THR A 93 -29.75 -16.81 -7.04
CA THR A 93 -29.45 -15.38 -6.98
C THR A 93 -28.19 -15.06 -7.83
N LYS A 94 -27.86 -13.78 -7.94
CA LYS A 94 -26.61 -13.34 -8.58
C LYS A 94 -25.42 -13.28 -7.63
N VAL A 95 -25.63 -13.49 -6.34
CA VAL A 95 -24.57 -13.51 -5.34
C VAL A 95 -23.87 -14.86 -5.35
N ARG A 96 -22.56 -14.83 -5.49
CA ARG A 96 -21.71 -16.03 -5.52
C ARG A 96 -21.10 -16.27 -4.14
N PRO A 97 -21.45 -17.38 -3.45
CA PRO A 97 -20.88 -17.70 -2.16
C PRO A 97 -19.39 -18.07 -2.31
N ALA A 98 -18.57 -17.49 -1.46
CA ALA A 98 -17.13 -17.67 -1.38
C ALA A 98 -16.71 -17.87 0.08
N ILE A 99 -15.46 -18.26 0.32
CA ILE A 99 -14.96 -18.57 1.66
C ILE A 99 -13.74 -17.73 1.97
N LEU A 100 -13.72 -17.11 3.16
CA LEU A 100 -12.53 -16.58 3.81
C LEU A 100 -12.14 -17.50 4.96
N VAL A 101 -10.98 -18.15 4.88
CA VAL A 101 -10.45 -19.01 5.94
C VAL A 101 -9.56 -18.19 6.85
N GLN A 102 -10.05 -17.94 8.07
CA GLN A 102 -9.31 -17.18 9.07
C GLN A 102 -8.66 -18.09 10.11
N ALA A 103 -7.49 -17.63 10.59
CA ALA A 103 -6.79 -18.17 11.74
C ALA A 103 -6.43 -19.67 11.66
N ILE A 104 -6.24 -20.23 10.46
CA ILE A 104 -5.84 -21.64 10.31
C ILE A 104 -4.49 -21.91 10.98
N LEU A 105 -3.56 -20.97 10.90
CA LEU A 105 -2.26 -21.02 11.57
C LEU A 105 -2.26 -20.33 12.94
N GLY A 106 -3.40 -19.79 13.41
CA GLY A 106 -3.57 -19.26 14.76
C GLY A 106 -3.41 -17.75 14.90
N HIS A 107 -3.90 -16.97 13.96
CA HIS A 107 -3.89 -15.50 14.03
C HIS A 107 -4.57 -14.97 15.32
N TRP A 108 -5.67 -15.58 15.75
CA TRP A 108 -6.35 -15.29 17.01
C TRP A 108 -6.59 -16.57 17.82
N PRO A 109 -5.59 -17.10 18.53
CA PRO A 109 -5.81 -18.27 19.38
C PRO A 109 -6.77 -17.87 20.50
N ARG A 110 -7.92 -18.53 20.55
CA ARG A 110 -8.96 -18.18 21.54
C ARG A 110 -8.81 -18.90 22.85
N THR A 111 -8.22 -20.09 22.84
CA THR A 111 -8.07 -20.92 24.05
C THR A 111 -7.00 -21.98 23.86
N ASP A 112 -6.26 -22.28 24.93
CA ASP A 112 -5.34 -23.41 25.00
C ASP A 112 -6.01 -24.65 25.59
N LYS A 113 -7.32 -24.61 25.86
CA LYS A 113 -8.09 -25.73 26.41
C LYS A 113 -8.56 -26.65 25.30
N ASP A 114 -8.50 -27.95 25.58
CA ASP A 114 -9.01 -29.00 24.69
C ASP A 114 -8.52 -28.93 23.24
N ILE A 115 -7.23 -28.65 23.05
CA ILE A 115 -6.58 -28.64 21.76
C ILE A 115 -5.84 -29.96 21.50
N GLU A 116 -5.63 -30.27 20.21
CA GLU A 116 -4.88 -31.44 19.78
C GLU A 116 -3.42 -31.40 20.30
N PRO A 117 -2.81 -32.54 20.63
CA PRO A 117 -1.46 -32.61 21.15
C PRO A 117 -0.39 -32.51 20.04
N TRP A 118 -0.63 -31.68 19.05
CA TRP A 118 0.31 -31.48 17.95
C TRP A 118 1.46 -30.56 18.36
N MET A 119 2.59 -30.71 17.69
CA MET A 119 3.77 -29.88 17.93
C MET A 119 3.44 -28.41 17.72
N ARG A 120 3.94 -27.59 18.66
CA ARG A 120 3.80 -26.12 18.59
C ARG A 120 5.02 -25.51 17.88
N THR A 121 4.78 -24.40 17.22
CA THR A 121 5.89 -23.52 16.81
C THR A 121 6.55 -22.92 18.04
N ILE A 122 7.86 -22.75 17.99
CA ILE A 122 8.63 -22.01 18.99
C ILE A 122 9.04 -20.69 18.37
N ASP A 123 8.58 -19.58 18.95
CA ASP A 123 8.85 -18.24 18.43
C ASP A 123 10.28 -17.74 18.75
N GLN A 124 10.60 -16.54 18.32
CA GLN A 124 11.87 -15.87 18.57
C GLN A 124 12.20 -15.68 20.07
N ASN A 125 11.18 -15.72 20.94
CA ASN A 125 11.34 -15.58 22.37
C ASN A 125 11.42 -16.95 23.10
N GLY A 126 11.40 -18.05 22.34
CA GLY A 126 11.40 -19.41 22.88
C GLY A 126 10.04 -19.88 23.40
N LYS A 127 8.94 -19.19 23.06
CA LYS A 127 7.59 -19.54 23.51
C LYS A 127 6.91 -20.45 22.49
N ALA A 128 6.19 -21.44 23.00
CA ALA A 128 5.28 -22.25 22.21
C ALA A 128 4.01 -21.42 21.89
N VAL A 129 3.73 -21.18 20.60
CA VAL A 129 2.65 -20.25 20.22
C VAL A 129 1.55 -20.90 19.37
N ARG A 130 1.86 -21.48 18.22
CA ARG A 130 0.90 -21.99 17.24
C ARG A 130 1.21 -23.43 16.88
N PHE A 131 0.38 -24.08 16.07
CA PHE A 131 0.72 -25.40 15.56
C PHE A 131 1.78 -25.31 14.45
N CYS A 132 2.76 -26.21 14.50
CA CYS A 132 3.83 -26.27 13.52
C CYS A 132 3.33 -26.95 12.23
N PRO A 133 3.42 -26.33 11.05
CA PRO A 133 3.02 -26.95 9.79
C PRO A 133 3.77 -28.24 9.43
N LEU A 134 4.94 -28.46 10.02
CA LEU A 134 5.70 -29.71 9.87
C LEU A 134 5.22 -30.83 10.82
N ASP A 135 4.25 -30.57 11.70
CA ASP A 135 3.62 -31.63 12.47
C ASP A 135 2.66 -32.45 11.60
N PRO A 136 2.79 -33.79 11.53
CA PRO A 136 1.94 -34.60 10.67
C PRO A 136 0.44 -34.52 10.97
N GLY A 137 0.07 -34.38 12.24
CA GLY A 137 -1.33 -34.26 12.66
C GLY A 137 -1.93 -32.93 12.22
N PHE A 138 -1.21 -31.82 12.42
CA PHE A 138 -1.65 -30.52 11.96
C PHE A 138 -1.64 -30.42 10.42
N ALA A 139 -0.64 -31.00 9.76
CA ALA A 139 -0.60 -31.09 8.31
C ALA A 139 -1.81 -31.84 7.75
N ALA A 140 -2.19 -32.98 8.35
CA ALA A 140 -3.38 -33.72 7.98
C ALA A 140 -4.68 -32.93 8.23
N TYR A 141 -4.74 -32.14 9.30
CA TYR A 141 -5.87 -31.24 9.56
C TYR A 141 -6.06 -30.21 8.44
N ILE A 142 -4.96 -29.58 7.96
CA ILE A 142 -5.01 -28.66 6.80
C ILE A 142 -5.61 -29.37 5.58
N ASP A 143 -5.18 -30.59 5.26
CA ASP A 143 -5.74 -31.38 4.15
C ASP A 143 -7.24 -31.62 4.31
N VAL A 144 -7.67 -32.03 5.50
CA VAL A 144 -9.09 -32.28 5.80
C VAL A 144 -9.92 -31.01 5.68
N VAL A 145 -9.43 -29.88 6.20
CA VAL A 145 -10.11 -28.57 6.11
C VAL A 145 -10.34 -28.19 4.66
N PHE A 146 -9.30 -28.08 3.85
CA PHE A 146 -9.43 -27.57 2.50
C PHE A 146 -10.10 -28.55 1.54
N THR A 147 -10.03 -29.86 1.79
CA THR A 147 -10.83 -30.86 1.07
C THR A 147 -12.31 -30.70 1.39
N ALA A 148 -12.68 -30.45 2.66
CA ALA A 148 -14.07 -30.25 3.05
C ALA A 148 -14.64 -28.96 2.44
N LEU A 149 -13.89 -27.85 2.48
CA LEU A 149 -14.30 -26.57 1.90
C LEU A 149 -14.43 -26.64 0.37
N ALA A 150 -13.51 -27.33 -0.32
CA ALA A 150 -13.56 -27.49 -1.76
C ALA A 150 -14.78 -28.29 -2.23
N LYS A 151 -15.27 -29.26 -1.45
CA LYS A 151 -16.50 -30.03 -1.74
C LYS A 151 -17.74 -29.16 -1.83
N GLU A 152 -17.77 -28.04 -1.16
CA GLU A 152 -18.85 -27.05 -1.22
C GLU A 152 -18.81 -26.20 -2.49
N ARG A 153 -17.77 -26.31 -3.33
CA ARG A 153 -17.58 -25.60 -4.60
C ARG A 153 -17.77 -24.09 -4.51
N PRO A 154 -17.06 -23.40 -3.60
CA PRO A 154 -17.18 -21.96 -3.46
C PRO A 154 -16.65 -21.23 -4.71
N ALA A 155 -17.13 -20.01 -4.94
CA ALA A 155 -16.67 -19.16 -6.04
C ALA A 155 -15.17 -18.82 -5.95
N VAL A 156 -14.64 -18.71 -4.73
CA VAL A 156 -13.22 -18.55 -4.41
C VAL A 156 -12.96 -18.94 -2.95
N ILE A 157 -11.75 -19.41 -2.66
CA ILE A 157 -11.26 -19.60 -1.29
C ILE A 157 -10.10 -18.61 -1.07
N LEU A 158 -10.25 -17.68 -0.13
CA LEU A 158 -9.15 -16.83 0.34
C LEU A 158 -8.66 -17.32 1.71
N THR A 159 -7.35 -17.39 1.89
CA THR A 159 -6.73 -17.55 3.20
C THR A 159 -6.42 -16.17 3.77
N ASP A 160 -6.68 -15.99 5.08
CA ASP A 160 -6.47 -14.71 5.75
C ASP A 160 -5.01 -14.52 6.24
N ASP A 161 -4.77 -13.49 6.99
CA ASP A 161 -3.50 -12.87 7.39
C ASP A 161 -2.43 -13.79 7.98
N ASP A 162 -2.78 -14.96 8.44
CA ASP A 162 -1.83 -15.91 9.02
C ASP A 162 -1.11 -16.78 7.97
N VAL A 163 -1.53 -16.74 6.71
CA VAL A 163 -0.89 -17.45 5.60
C VAL A 163 -0.07 -16.47 4.76
N ARG A 164 1.15 -16.21 5.16
CA ARG A 164 2.08 -15.25 4.55
C ARG A 164 3.52 -15.79 4.54
N ALA A 165 4.45 -15.10 3.88
CA ALA A 165 5.83 -15.57 3.72
C ALA A 165 6.53 -15.83 5.06
N PHE A 166 6.26 -14.95 6.04
CA PHE A 166 6.65 -15.13 7.43
C PHE A 166 5.43 -15.04 8.32
N SER A 167 5.30 -15.97 9.21
CA SER A 167 4.24 -15.95 10.17
C SER A 167 4.59 -14.96 11.28
N HIS A 168 3.82 -13.91 11.43
CA HIS A 168 4.05 -12.76 12.31
C HIS A 168 4.52 -13.16 13.73
N GLY A 169 5.83 -12.97 14.01
CA GLY A 169 6.48 -13.43 15.24
C GLY A 169 6.49 -14.95 15.42
N CYS A 170 6.42 -15.69 14.34
CA CYS A 170 6.21 -17.13 14.36
C CYS A 170 7.20 -17.89 13.46
N GLU A 171 8.34 -17.32 13.25
CA GLU A 171 9.48 -18.07 12.74
C GLU A 171 9.71 -19.24 13.69
N CYS A 172 9.73 -20.45 13.15
CA CYS A 172 9.66 -21.62 13.99
C CYS A 172 11.03 -22.20 14.30
N PHE A 173 11.39 -22.19 15.57
CA PHE A 173 12.59 -22.83 16.11
C PHE A 173 12.29 -24.17 16.80
N CYS A 174 11.17 -24.83 16.48
CA CYS A 174 10.88 -26.14 17.07
C CYS A 174 11.87 -27.21 16.59
N GLU A 175 11.91 -28.31 17.32
CA GLU A 175 12.82 -29.43 17.08
C GLU A 175 12.86 -29.91 15.62
N ARG A 176 11.68 -29.95 14.94
CA ARG A 176 11.61 -30.37 13.52
C ARG A 176 12.28 -29.38 12.59
N HIS A 177 12.06 -28.06 12.80
CA HIS A 177 12.69 -27.02 12.01
C HIS A 177 14.20 -26.97 12.24
N VAL A 178 14.66 -27.09 13.50
CA VAL A 178 16.07 -27.12 13.84
C VAL A 178 16.75 -28.33 13.20
N LYS A 179 16.15 -29.52 13.28
CA LYS A 179 16.67 -30.73 12.64
C LYS A 179 16.80 -30.56 11.12
N LEU A 180 15.77 -29.99 10.47
CA LEU A 180 15.80 -29.77 9.04
C LEU A 180 16.85 -28.72 8.65
N PHE A 181 16.97 -27.64 9.42
CA PHE A 181 18.00 -26.62 9.23
C PHE A 181 19.40 -27.22 9.33
N ASN A 182 19.69 -27.98 10.43
CA ASN A 182 20.97 -28.62 10.64
C ASN A 182 21.34 -29.57 9.51
N ALA A 183 20.36 -30.38 9.04
CA ALA A 183 20.60 -31.32 7.94
C ALA A 183 20.99 -30.61 6.64
N ARG A 184 20.42 -29.44 6.36
CA ARG A 184 20.70 -28.62 5.15
C ARG A 184 22.02 -27.87 5.23
N ARG A 185 22.37 -27.39 6.44
CA ARG A 185 23.56 -26.58 6.68
C ARG A 185 24.80 -27.35 7.11
N GLY A 186 24.63 -28.62 7.50
CA GLY A 186 25.71 -29.40 8.10
C GLY A 186 26.10 -28.90 9.50
N THR A 187 25.15 -28.34 10.24
CA THR A 187 25.32 -27.79 11.59
C THR A 187 24.70 -28.69 12.65
N SER A 188 24.87 -28.34 13.94
CA SER A 188 24.38 -29.12 15.08
C SER A 188 23.75 -28.22 16.16
N TYR A 189 23.04 -27.17 15.75
CA TYR A 189 22.33 -26.29 16.66
C TYR A 189 21.23 -27.02 17.42
N ASP A 190 21.01 -26.65 18.67
CA ASP A 190 19.73 -26.81 19.33
C ASP A 190 18.82 -25.58 19.06
N SER A 191 17.60 -25.58 19.59
CA SER A 191 16.64 -24.51 19.38
C SER A 191 17.16 -23.14 19.86
N ASP A 192 17.78 -23.11 21.04
CA ASP A 192 18.25 -21.88 21.68
C ASP A 192 19.49 -21.33 20.97
N ALA A 193 20.41 -22.21 20.58
CA ALA A 193 21.62 -21.82 19.84
C ALA A 193 21.27 -21.28 18.44
N LEU A 194 20.34 -21.92 17.70
CA LEU A 194 19.90 -21.45 16.40
C LEU A 194 19.18 -20.09 16.53
N ARG A 195 18.30 -19.96 17.52
CA ARG A 195 17.60 -18.70 17.79
C ARG A 195 18.57 -17.56 18.09
N ALA A 196 19.58 -17.82 18.93
CA ALA A 196 20.61 -16.85 19.26
C ALA A 196 21.49 -16.47 18.04
N ALA A 197 21.81 -17.44 17.18
CA ALA A 197 22.58 -17.21 15.97
C ALA A 197 21.78 -16.33 14.97
N VAL A 198 20.52 -16.67 14.73
CA VAL A 198 19.64 -15.89 13.82
C VAL A 198 19.39 -14.50 14.38
N ALA A 199 19.17 -14.35 15.71
CA ALA A 199 18.94 -13.03 16.33
C ALA A 199 20.16 -12.09 16.25
N LYS A 200 21.35 -12.61 16.14
CA LYS A 200 22.61 -11.84 15.96
C LYS A 200 22.97 -11.65 14.50
N GLY A 201 22.37 -12.43 13.61
CA GLY A 201 22.68 -12.43 12.18
C GLY A 201 22.08 -11.23 11.46
N ASN A 202 22.63 -10.99 10.28
CA ASN A 202 22.16 -9.97 9.33
C ASN A 202 21.96 -10.60 7.95
N PRO A 203 21.23 -9.93 7.05
CA PRO A 203 21.16 -10.33 5.65
C PRO A 203 22.57 -10.46 5.03
N GLY A 204 22.81 -11.57 4.36
CA GLY A 204 24.13 -11.97 3.87
C GLY A 204 24.87 -12.98 4.76
N ASP A 205 24.48 -13.13 6.03
CA ASP A 205 25.02 -14.17 6.89
C ASP A 205 24.39 -15.52 6.52
N ALA A 206 25.23 -16.52 6.28
CA ALA A 206 24.82 -17.78 5.68
C ALA A 206 23.75 -18.55 6.49
N ASP A 207 23.82 -18.52 7.82
CA ASP A 207 22.82 -19.19 8.67
C ASP A 207 21.54 -18.38 8.80
N TYR A 208 21.64 -17.04 8.81
CA TYR A 208 20.50 -16.14 8.78
C TYR A 208 19.68 -16.32 7.50
N ASP A 209 20.32 -16.21 6.34
CA ASP A 209 19.65 -16.33 5.04
C ASP A 209 19.05 -17.73 4.85
N ALA A 210 19.78 -18.79 5.27
CA ALA A 210 19.29 -20.15 5.20
C ALA A 210 18.07 -20.41 6.09
N PHE A 211 18.02 -19.78 7.28
CA PHE A 211 16.86 -19.90 8.16
C PHE A 211 15.61 -19.28 7.54
N PHE A 212 15.71 -18.05 7.04
CA PHE A 212 14.56 -17.39 6.40
C PHE A 212 14.15 -18.07 5.08
N ALA A 213 15.11 -18.60 4.31
CA ALA A 213 14.80 -19.39 3.13
C ALA A 213 14.01 -20.66 3.50
N LEU A 214 14.39 -21.35 4.58
CA LEU A 214 13.65 -22.51 5.09
C LEU A 214 12.22 -22.16 5.52
N GLN A 215 12.01 -21.03 6.21
CA GLN A 215 10.68 -20.60 6.64
C GLN A 215 9.77 -20.28 5.42
N ARG A 216 10.29 -19.55 4.42
CA ARG A 216 9.57 -19.26 3.18
C ARG A 216 9.19 -20.52 2.43
N GLU A 217 10.13 -21.42 2.26
CA GLU A 217 9.91 -22.70 1.56
C GLU A 217 8.84 -23.55 2.27
N MET A 218 8.86 -23.59 3.59
CA MET A 218 7.85 -24.28 4.40
C MET A 218 6.45 -23.66 4.16
N MET A 219 6.34 -22.34 4.19
CA MET A 219 5.06 -21.66 3.92
C MET A 219 4.59 -21.94 2.50
N GLU A 220 5.47 -21.90 1.51
CA GLU A 220 5.11 -22.14 0.11
C GLU A 220 4.69 -23.61 -0.15
N ASN A 221 5.41 -24.60 0.36
CA ASN A 221 5.23 -26.00 0.02
C ASN A 221 4.36 -26.77 1.01
N ASP A 222 4.60 -26.59 2.32
CA ASP A 222 3.95 -27.37 3.38
C ASP A 222 2.66 -26.73 3.88
N VAL A 223 2.45 -25.44 3.64
CA VAL A 223 1.18 -24.77 3.91
C VAL A 223 0.43 -24.52 2.61
N VAL A 224 0.84 -23.55 1.81
CA VAL A 224 0.10 -23.09 0.61
C VAL A 224 0.02 -24.18 -0.45
N GLY A 225 1.12 -24.87 -0.72
CA GLY A 225 1.15 -25.99 -1.66
C GLY A 225 0.29 -27.16 -1.21
N ARG A 226 0.19 -27.41 0.10
CA ARG A 226 -0.70 -28.42 0.70
C ARG A 226 -2.17 -28.01 0.52
N ILE A 227 -2.50 -26.76 0.84
CA ILE A 227 -3.84 -26.20 0.62
C ILE A 227 -4.25 -26.38 -0.85
N ARG A 228 -3.40 -26.00 -1.79
CA ARG A 228 -3.72 -26.16 -3.23
C ARG A 228 -3.94 -27.61 -3.62
N ARG A 229 -3.07 -28.54 -3.20
CA ARG A 229 -3.26 -29.98 -3.47
C ARG A 229 -4.58 -30.53 -2.91
N ALA A 230 -4.97 -30.12 -1.70
CA ALA A 230 -6.23 -30.54 -1.10
C ALA A 230 -7.45 -30.04 -1.89
N ILE A 231 -7.39 -28.82 -2.40
CA ILE A 231 -8.43 -28.25 -3.28
C ILE A 231 -8.44 -28.99 -4.62
N ASP A 232 -7.27 -29.18 -5.27
CA ASP A 232 -7.13 -29.85 -6.56
C ASP A 232 -7.64 -31.30 -6.56
N ALA A 233 -7.49 -31.99 -5.44
CA ALA A 233 -7.99 -33.34 -5.28
C ALA A 233 -9.53 -33.43 -5.38
N VAL A 234 -10.24 -32.31 -5.17
CA VAL A 234 -11.69 -32.22 -5.31
C VAL A 234 -12.07 -31.58 -6.65
N ASP A 235 -11.56 -30.39 -6.91
CA ASP A 235 -11.82 -29.66 -8.16
C ASP A 235 -10.69 -28.64 -8.41
N PRO A 236 -9.81 -28.91 -9.41
CA PRO A 236 -8.66 -28.04 -9.70
C PRO A 236 -9.05 -26.68 -10.31
N THR A 237 -10.33 -26.47 -10.64
CA THR A 237 -10.80 -25.20 -11.21
C THR A 237 -11.23 -24.19 -10.13
N ILE A 238 -11.35 -24.59 -8.88
CA ILE A 238 -11.73 -23.67 -7.79
C ILE A 238 -10.62 -22.62 -7.59
N PRO A 239 -10.94 -21.32 -7.77
CA PRO A 239 -9.99 -20.26 -7.53
C PRO A 239 -9.61 -20.19 -6.04
N ALA A 240 -8.34 -19.87 -5.78
CA ALA A 240 -7.89 -19.59 -4.43
C ALA A 240 -6.85 -18.46 -4.42
N GLY A 241 -6.77 -17.73 -3.32
CA GLY A 241 -5.87 -16.61 -3.13
C GLY A 241 -5.43 -16.46 -1.68
N VAL A 242 -4.48 -15.54 -1.43
CA VAL A 242 -3.95 -15.23 -0.12
C VAL A 242 -4.27 -13.79 0.28
N CYS A 243 -4.58 -13.58 1.57
CA CYS A 243 -4.52 -12.27 2.18
C CYS A 243 -3.21 -12.18 2.95
N ILE A 244 -2.42 -11.16 2.68
CA ILE A 244 -1.15 -10.95 3.38
C ILE A 244 -1.28 -9.82 4.40
N ALA A 245 -0.51 -9.90 5.48
CA ALA A 245 -0.34 -8.82 6.43
C ALA A 245 1.16 -8.47 6.51
N GLY A 246 1.45 -7.22 6.82
CA GLY A 246 2.81 -6.71 6.82
C GLY A 246 3.29 -6.27 5.44
N GLU A 247 4.60 -6.06 5.31
CA GLU A 247 5.22 -5.44 4.15
C GLU A 247 6.14 -6.40 3.39
N GLU A 248 5.84 -7.67 3.48
CA GLU A 248 6.60 -8.74 2.82
C GLU A 248 6.35 -8.75 1.30
N HIS A 249 6.41 -7.57 0.69
CA HIS A 249 6.01 -7.30 -0.67
C HIS A 249 6.29 -8.47 -1.65
N ARG A 250 7.48 -8.54 -2.23
CA ARG A 250 7.81 -9.56 -3.25
C ARG A 250 7.89 -10.97 -2.71
N LEU A 251 8.07 -11.13 -1.39
CA LEU A 251 8.20 -12.45 -0.78
C LEU A 251 6.89 -13.26 -0.82
N CYS A 252 5.74 -12.60 -0.94
CA CYS A 252 4.43 -13.25 -1.01
C CYS A 252 4.01 -13.64 -2.43
N ALA A 253 4.70 -13.17 -3.47
CA ALA A 253 4.39 -13.54 -4.86
C ALA A 253 4.42 -15.06 -5.11
N PRO A 254 5.41 -15.84 -4.61
CA PRO A 254 5.40 -17.30 -4.72
C PRO A 254 4.16 -17.94 -4.09
N LEU A 255 3.71 -17.45 -2.92
CA LEU A 255 2.52 -17.95 -2.23
C LEU A 255 1.26 -17.72 -3.07
N ALA A 256 1.07 -16.50 -3.60
CA ALA A 256 -0.06 -16.18 -4.45
C ALA A 256 -0.10 -17.05 -5.72
N ARG A 257 1.06 -17.27 -6.35
CA ARG A 257 1.16 -18.16 -7.52
C ARG A 257 0.92 -19.63 -7.16
N ARG A 258 1.40 -20.06 -5.99
CA ARG A 258 1.32 -21.45 -5.55
C ARG A 258 -0.11 -21.88 -5.20
N ILE A 259 -0.92 -20.96 -4.64
CA ILE A 259 -2.31 -21.25 -4.27
C ILE A 259 -3.27 -21.13 -5.45
N ALA A 260 -2.93 -20.35 -6.48
CA ALA A 260 -3.78 -20.13 -7.64
C ALA A 260 -4.09 -21.43 -8.39
N ALA A 261 -5.30 -21.56 -8.91
CA ALA A 261 -5.66 -22.64 -9.80
C ALA A 261 -4.87 -22.53 -11.12
N LYS A 262 -4.54 -23.68 -11.70
CA LYS A 262 -3.74 -23.72 -12.94
C LYS A 262 -4.40 -22.92 -14.07
N GLY A 263 -3.66 -21.98 -14.62
CA GLY A 263 -4.11 -21.13 -15.74
C GLY A 263 -5.00 -19.96 -15.33
N GLN A 264 -5.22 -19.75 -14.03
CA GLN A 264 -5.92 -18.57 -13.53
C GLN A 264 -4.95 -17.50 -13.04
N VAL A 265 -5.42 -16.26 -13.00
CA VAL A 265 -4.67 -15.13 -12.46
C VAL A 265 -4.57 -15.29 -10.94
N PRO A 266 -3.36 -15.27 -10.35
CA PRO A 266 -3.21 -15.28 -8.91
C PRO A 266 -3.84 -14.04 -8.28
N VAL A 267 -4.49 -14.21 -7.13
CA VAL A 267 -5.15 -13.13 -6.39
C VAL A 267 -4.49 -12.98 -5.03
N MET A 268 -4.18 -11.74 -4.66
CA MET A 268 -3.59 -11.40 -3.38
C MET A 268 -4.22 -10.13 -2.80
N ARG A 269 -4.73 -10.19 -1.57
CA ARG A 269 -5.14 -9.02 -0.81
C ARG A 269 -3.93 -8.45 -0.07
N CYS A 270 -3.64 -7.18 -0.28
CA CYS A 270 -2.55 -6.44 0.34
C CYS A 270 -2.91 -5.95 1.73
N SER A 271 -1.93 -5.77 2.60
CA SER A 271 -2.10 -5.18 3.94
C SER A 271 -2.18 -3.65 3.86
N THR A 272 -3.32 -3.14 3.47
CA THR A 272 -3.58 -1.71 3.26
C THR A 272 -4.73 -1.18 4.13
N GLY A 273 -5.07 -1.89 5.20
CA GLY A 273 -6.19 -1.57 6.07
C GLY A 273 -6.08 -0.21 6.76
N LEU A 274 -7.11 0.60 6.64
CA LEU A 274 -7.38 1.79 7.45
C LEU A 274 -8.66 1.52 8.24
N TYR A 275 -8.53 0.88 9.39
CA TYR A 275 -9.67 0.37 10.15
C TYR A 275 -10.52 1.46 10.80
N GLY A 276 -9.91 2.58 11.20
CA GLY A 276 -10.60 3.70 11.84
C GLY A 276 -9.88 5.02 11.67
N GLU A 277 -10.62 6.12 11.58
CA GLU A 277 -10.07 7.47 11.37
C GLU A 277 -9.18 7.93 12.53
N ARG A 278 -9.53 7.56 13.78
CA ARG A 278 -8.82 8.01 14.98
C ARG A 278 -7.55 7.24 15.28
N MET A 279 -7.51 5.97 14.90
CA MET A 279 -6.35 5.11 15.15
C MET A 279 -5.17 5.48 14.24
N GLU A 280 -5.46 6.20 13.18
CA GLU A 280 -4.55 6.44 12.08
C GLU A 280 -4.39 7.95 11.79
N ALA A 281 -4.47 8.81 12.81
CA ALA A 281 -4.27 10.25 12.62
C ALA A 281 -2.94 10.51 11.87
N GLY A 282 -3.00 11.13 10.70
CA GLY A 282 -1.91 11.14 9.71
C GLY A 282 -1.75 9.83 8.93
N GLY A 283 -2.62 8.83 9.18
CA GLY A 283 -2.51 7.48 8.63
C GLY A 283 -2.95 7.35 7.19
N PHE A 284 -3.89 8.17 6.69
CA PHE A 284 -4.34 8.05 5.31
C PHE A 284 -3.20 8.26 4.30
N PRO A 285 -2.33 9.29 4.39
CA PRO A 285 -1.17 9.41 3.50
C PRO A 285 -0.22 8.21 3.58
N ARG A 286 -0.03 7.65 4.78
CA ARG A 286 0.80 6.47 4.99
C ARG A 286 0.20 5.22 4.34
N ILE A 287 -1.10 4.98 4.54
CA ILE A 287 -1.80 3.85 3.92
C ILE A 287 -1.83 4.00 2.40
N TYR A 288 -2.05 5.22 1.90
CA TYR A 288 -1.99 5.49 0.48
C TYR A 288 -0.60 5.23 -0.13
N LEU A 289 0.46 5.64 0.57
CA LEU A 289 1.84 5.31 0.17
C LEU A 289 2.08 3.79 0.16
N ARG A 290 1.52 3.06 1.13
CA ARG A 290 1.60 1.60 1.17
C ARG A 290 0.88 0.94 -0.01
N MET A 291 -0.31 1.41 -0.37
CA MET A 291 -1.02 0.95 -1.59
C MET A 291 -0.14 1.12 -2.83
N GLN A 292 0.49 2.28 -2.97
CA GLN A 292 1.40 2.58 -4.07
C GLN A 292 2.64 1.67 -4.05
N GLY A 293 3.21 1.41 -2.88
CA GLY A 293 4.33 0.48 -2.71
C GLY A 293 3.98 -0.95 -3.15
N PHE A 294 2.79 -1.45 -2.82
CA PHE A 294 2.31 -2.74 -3.33
C PHE A 294 2.12 -2.71 -4.84
N ALA A 295 1.46 -1.70 -5.38
CA ALA A 295 1.26 -1.57 -6.82
C ALA A 295 2.59 -1.50 -7.58
N ASP A 296 3.59 -0.82 -7.04
CA ASP A 296 4.95 -0.74 -7.59
C ASP A 296 5.67 -2.10 -7.51
N ALA A 297 5.68 -2.75 -6.34
CA ALA A 297 6.37 -4.01 -6.11
C ALA A 297 5.84 -5.17 -6.98
N TYR A 298 4.55 -5.15 -7.30
CA TYR A 298 3.90 -6.20 -8.10
C TYR A 298 3.62 -5.80 -9.55
N ARG A 299 4.14 -4.65 -9.99
CA ARG A 299 3.99 -4.21 -11.38
C ARG A 299 4.52 -5.25 -12.35
N GLY A 300 3.70 -5.65 -13.33
CA GLY A 300 4.06 -6.67 -14.32
C GLY A 300 4.18 -8.09 -13.79
N SER A 301 3.87 -8.34 -12.51
CA SER A 301 3.95 -9.69 -11.92
C SER A 301 2.89 -10.67 -12.41
N GLY A 302 1.80 -10.16 -13.02
CA GLY A 302 0.63 -10.95 -13.39
C GLY A 302 -0.24 -11.35 -12.19
N ILE A 303 0.02 -10.79 -10.99
CA ILE A 303 -0.79 -11.02 -9.78
C ILE A 303 -1.82 -9.91 -9.67
N GLU A 304 -3.07 -10.29 -9.44
CA GLU A 304 -4.13 -9.35 -9.15
C GLU A 304 -4.11 -8.96 -7.67
N LEU A 305 -3.98 -7.65 -7.44
CA LEU A 305 -3.94 -7.07 -6.11
C LEU A 305 -5.31 -6.57 -5.69
N LEU A 306 -5.73 -6.97 -4.49
CA LEU A 306 -6.91 -6.45 -3.80
C LEU A 306 -6.47 -5.60 -2.62
N ASP A 307 -7.19 -4.51 -2.41
CA ASP A 307 -7.07 -3.67 -1.22
C ASP A 307 -7.70 -4.33 0.01
N GLU A 308 -7.32 -3.89 1.19
CA GLU A 308 -7.97 -4.20 2.46
C GLU A 308 -8.83 -3.02 2.91
N ALA A 309 -10.05 -2.94 2.41
CA ALA A 309 -10.96 -1.84 2.74
C ALA A 309 -11.88 -2.19 3.92
N ASP A 310 -11.29 -2.69 4.99
CA ASP A 310 -12.01 -3.05 6.19
C ASP A 310 -12.30 -1.83 7.08
N THR A 311 -13.35 -1.93 7.89
CA THR A 311 -13.60 -1.06 9.05
C THR A 311 -13.61 -1.90 10.31
N CYS A 312 -13.02 -1.42 11.41
CA CYS A 312 -13.02 -2.16 12.66
C CYS A 312 -13.08 -1.21 13.87
N PRO A 313 -14.12 -1.33 14.71
CA PRO A 313 -15.35 -2.11 14.49
C PRO A 313 -16.18 -1.53 13.34
N GLN A 314 -17.09 -2.34 12.77
CA GLN A 314 -17.89 -2.01 11.60
C GLN A 314 -19.03 -1.03 11.96
N ASN A 315 -18.68 0.20 12.29
CA ASN A 315 -19.62 1.25 12.68
C ASN A 315 -19.06 2.65 12.41
N LEU A 316 -19.94 3.65 12.41
CA LEU A 316 -19.61 5.03 12.10
C LEU A 316 -18.82 5.75 13.20
N TRP A 317 -18.72 5.21 14.42
CA TRP A 317 -17.83 5.77 15.47
C TRP A 317 -16.36 5.52 15.18
N SER A 318 -16.07 4.43 14.47
CA SER A 318 -14.71 4.08 14.09
C SER A 318 -14.29 4.78 12.79
N LYS A 319 -15.11 4.68 11.75
CA LYS A 319 -14.79 5.18 10.41
C LYS A 319 -16.04 5.73 9.74
N SER A 320 -15.99 6.96 9.22
CA SER A 320 -17.12 7.50 8.48
C SER A 320 -17.31 6.79 7.14
N ALA A 321 -18.52 6.83 6.61
CA ALA A 321 -18.81 6.31 5.28
C ALA A 321 -18.03 7.07 4.19
N ARG A 322 -17.78 8.37 4.39
CA ARG A 322 -16.94 9.18 3.50
C ARG A 322 -15.49 8.68 3.49
N SER A 323 -14.88 8.49 4.65
CA SER A 323 -13.51 7.95 4.75
C SER A 323 -13.39 6.55 4.15
N PHE A 324 -14.41 5.71 4.32
CA PHE A 324 -14.48 4.41 3.66
C PHE A 324 -14.48 4.55 2.13
N MET A 325 -15.31 5.46 1.59
CA MET A 325 -15.36 5.68 0.14
C MET A 325 -14.07 6.29 -0.40
N THR A 326 -13.47 7.24 0.32
CA THR A 326 -12.17 7.84 -0.05
C THR A 326 -11.06 6.79 -0.09
N HIS A 327 -11.06 5.83 0.84
CA HIS A 327 -10.14 4.71 0.82
C HIS A 327 -10.29 3.89 -0.48
N LEU A 328 -11.51 3.54 -0.87
CA LEU A 328 -11.77 2.80 -2.12
C LEU A 328 -11.38 3.59 -3.37
N VAL A 329 -11.64 4.90 -3.40
CA VAL A 329 -11.21 5.78 -4.51
C VAL A 329 -9.70 5.81 -4.62
N ALA A 330 -8.98 5.96 -3.51
CA ALA A 330 -7.53 5.94 -3.48
C ALA A 330 -6.96 4.59 -3.94
N SER A 331 -7.58 3.50 -3.52
CA SER A 331 -7.25 2.14 -3.94
C SER A 331 -7.39 1.96 -5.46
N ALA A 332 -8.55 2.33 -6.02
CA ALA A 332 -8.79 2.28 -7.46
C ALA A 332 -7.83 3.20 -8.23
N PHE A 333 -7.57 4.42 -7.73
CA PHE A 333 -6.60 5.34 -8.32
C PHE A 333 -5.18 4.78 -8.33
N THR A 334 -4.81 4.01 -7.32
CA THR A 334 -3.49 3.35 -7.26
C THR A 334 -3.34 2.25 -8.32
N GLY A 335 -4.44 1.71 -8.84
CA GLY A 335 -4.47 0.65 -9.84
C GLY A 335 -4.66 -0.75 -9.25
N LEU A 336 -5.03 -0.84 -7.96
CA LEU A 336 -5.50 -2.09 -7.36
C LEU A 336 -6.81 -2.50 -8.04
N LYS A 337 -6.99 -3.79 -8.31
CA LYS A 337 -8.09 -4.27 -9.17
C LYS A 337 -9.39 -4.52 -8.42
N GLY A 338 -9.39 -4.30 -7.11
CA GLY A 338 -10.56 -4.47 -6.26
C GLY A 338 -10.21 -4.35 -4.79
N ALA A 339 -11.16 -4.65 -3.92
CA ALA A 339 -10.98 -4.65 -2.47
C ALA A 339 -11.68 -5.84 -1.81
N LYS A 340 -11.05 -6.40 -0.78
CA LYS A 340 -11.73 -7.14 0.26
C LYS A 340 -12.34 -6.10 1.21
N THR A 341 -13.66 -6.12 1.33
CA THR A 341 -14.42 -5.16 2.12
C THR A 341 -15.01 -5.84 3.35
N TRP A 342 -14.87 -5.23 4.50
CA TRP A 342 -15.55 -5.67 5.71
C TRP A 342 -16.12 -4.45 6.45
N TYR A 343 -17.30 -4.02 6.04
CA TYR A 343 -17.94 -2.82 6.60
C TYR A 343 -19.32 -3.10 7.20
N VAL A 344 -19.84 -4.32 7.03
CA VAL A 344 -21.11 -4.74 7.61
C VAL A 344 -20.83 -5.69 8.75
N ASN A 345 -21.23 -5.31 9.96
CA ASN A 345 -21.15 -6.18 11.12
C ASN A 345 -22.51 -6.74 11.41
N GLY A 346 -22.71 -7.96 10.94
CA GLY A 346 -23.77 -8.79 11.43
C GLY A 346 -25.17 -8.46 10.99
N ILE A 347 -25.99 -9.27 11.52
CA ILE A 347 -27.42 -9.31 11.45
C ILE A 347 -28.03 -8.61 12.65
N ARG A 348 -29.28 -8.21 12.51
CA ARG A 348 -30.10 -7.67 13.61
C ARG A 348 -30.14 -8.58 14.84
N ALA A 349 -29.93 -9.90 14.67
CA ALA A 349 -29.87 -10.88 15.74
C ALA A 349 -28.82 -10.60 16.82
N THR A 350 -27.76 -9.87 16.50
CA THR A 350 -26.72 -9.45 17.47
C THR A 350 -27.10 -8.19 18.26
N GLY A 351 -28.23 -7.56 17.97
CA GLY A 351 -28.65 -6.29 18.56
C GLY A 351 -27.82 -5.08 18.10
N ILE A 352 -26.85 -5.25 17.21
CA ILE A 352 -26.01 -4.17 16.67
C ILE A 352 -26.63 -3.68 15.36
N PRO A 353 -27.04 -2.41 15.26
CA PRO A 353 -27.56 -1.85 14.02
C PRO A 353 -26.51 -1.90 12.92
N VAL A 354 -26.88 -2.44 11.78
CA VAL A 354 -26.05 -2.33 10.57
C VAL A 354 -26.18 -0.89 10.05
N SER A 355 -25.07 -0.16 9.92
CA SER A 355 -25.11 1.15 9.31
C SER A 355 -25.36 1.05 7.80
N ALA A 356 -26.49 1.59 7.35
CA ALA A 356 -26.80 1.70 5.93
C ALA A 356 -25.84 2.67 5.20
N ALA A 357 -25.19 3.57 5.93
CA ALA A 357 -24.39 4.65 5.36
C ALA A 357 -23.23 4.15 4.49
N TYR A 358 -22.60 3.02 4.85
CA TYR A 358 -21.53 2.43 4.02
C TYR A 358 -22.10 1.89 2.70
N THR A 359 -23.20 1.14 2.77
CA THR A 359 -23.87 0.62 1.57
C THR A 359 -24.39 1.76 0.70
N ASP A 360 -24.94 2.82 1.30
CA ASP A 360 -25.46 4.00 0.57
C ASP A 360 -24.34 4.73 -0.19
N VAL A 361 -23.21 5.00 0.46
CA VAL A 361 -22.10 5.69 -0.20
C VAL A 361 -21.47 4.83 -1.29
N LEU A 362 -21.38 3.54 -1.09
CA LEU A 362 -20.86 2.61 -2.09
C LEU A 362 -21.80 2.52 -3.31
N ALA A 363 -23.11 2.32 -3.07
CA ALA A 363 -24.12 2.30 -4.12
C ALA A 363 -24.11 3.57 -4.97
N LYS A 364 -24.02 4.72 -4.31
CA LYS A 364 -23.94 6.03 -4.98
C LYS A 364 -22.72 6.17 -5.88
N ASN A 365 -21.58 5.61 -5.47
CA ASN A 365 -20.29 5.84 -6.14
C ASN A 365 -19.76 4.61 -6.88
N ARG A 366 -20.58 3.60 -7.10
CA ARG A 366 -20.14 2.38 -7.81
C ARG A 366 -19.58 2.68 -9.20
N GLY A 367 -20.31 3.53 -9.95
CA GLY A 367 -19.90 3.95 -11.29
C GLY A 367 -18.55 4.67 -11.31
N LEU A 368 -18.27 5.48 -10.29
CA LEU A 368 -16.99 6.17 -10.13
C LEU A 368 -15.83 5.16 -9.98
N LEU A 369 -15.98 4.15 -9.12
CA LEU A 369 -14.93 3.14 -8.93
C LEU A 369 -14.62 2.39 -10.22
N ASP A 370 -15.64 1.97 -10.94
CA ASP A 370 -15.49 1.23 -12.20
C ASP A 370 -14.86 2.10 -13.31
N ALA A 371 -15.27 3.36 -13.41
CA ALA A 371 -14.69 4.28 -14.38
C ALA A 371 -13.24 4.61 -14.04
N LEU A 372 -12.93 4.84 -12.76
CA LEU A 372 -11.58 5.15 -12.31
C LEU A 372 -10.62 3.98 -12.55
N ALA A 373 -11.03 2.75 -12.24
CA ALA A 373 -10.22 1.56 -12.47
C ALA A 373 -9.83 1.39 -13.96
N ARG A 374 -10.74 1.77 -14.89
CA ARG A 374 -10.43 1.80 -16.33
C ARG A 374 -9.54 2.98 -16.72
N GLU A 375 -9.79 4.17 -16.16
CA GLU A 375 -9.04 5.38 -16.53
C GLU A 375 -7.56 5.32 -16.15
N VAL A 376 -7.24 4.69 -15.02
CA VAL A 376 -5.84 4.58 -14.56
C VAL A 376 -5.06 3.46 -15.24
N ASP A 377 -5.72 2.59 -15.96
CA ASP A 377 -5.05 1.50 -16.68
C ASP A 377 -4.14 2.07 -17.78
N GLY A 378 -2.92 1.54 -17.89
CA GLY A 378 -1.92 2.05 -18.82
C GLY A 378 -1.32 3.43 -18.47
N THR A 379 -1.67 4.02 -17.33
CA THR A 379 -1.04 5.26 -16.85
C THR A 379 0.08 4.97 -15.85
N SER A 380 0.98 5.93 -15.64
CA SER A 380 2.07 5.86 -14.67
C SER A 380 2.02 7.02 -13.69
N PHE A 381 2.49 6.82 -12.45
CA PHE A 381 2.64 7.90 -11.48
C PHE A 381 3.64 8.93 -11.95
N ALA A 382 3.43 10.18 -11.53
CA ALA A 382 4.29 11.32 -11.81
C ALA A 382 4.31 12.30 -10.62
N GLY A 383 5.32 13.15 -10.58
CA GLY A 383 5.52 14.14 -9.51
C GLY A 383 6.67 13.79 -8.59
N VAL A 384 6.46 13.91 -7.28
CA VAL A 384 7.46 13.55 -6.27
C VAL A 384 7.35 12.07 -5.93
N ALA A 385 8.49 11.38 -5.87
CA ALA A 385 8.56 9.97 -5.51
C ALA A 385 9.30 9.77 -4.18
N VAL A 386 8.76 8.89 -3.34
CA VAL A 386 9.46 8.32 -2.19
C VAL A 386 10.01 6.97 -2.62
N PRO A 387 11.25 6.59 -2.24
CA PRO A 387 11.79 5.29 -2.57
C PRO A 387 10.89 4.15 -2.08
N SER A 388 10.54 3.26 -2.99
CA SER A 388 9.85 2.01 -2.69
C SER A 388 10.86 0.88 -2.63
N PHE A 389 10.91 0.19 -1.50
CA PHE A 389 11.82 -0.92 -1.28
C PHE A 389 11.09 -2.24 -1.54
N THR A 390 11.39 -2.84 -2.68
CA THR A 390 10.72 -4.06 -3.15
C THR A 390 11.29 -5.33 -2.52
N GLU A 391 12.41 -5.22 -1.83
CA GLU A 391 13.11 -6.32 -1.16
C GLU A 391 13.19 -6.04 0.35
N ALA A 392 12.02 -5.94 1.00
CA ALA A 392 12.00 -5.91 2.46
C ALA A 392 12.53 -7.25 2.98
N ASN A 393 13.71 -7.23 3.51
CA ASN A 393 14.38 -8.41 4.01
C ASN A 393 13.86 -8.78 5.39
N GLY A 394 13.72 -10.08 5.65
CA GLY A 394 13.23 -10.61 6.91
C GLY A 394 13.99 -10.20 8.18
N TRP A 395 15.17 -9.54 8.05
CA TRP A 395 15.96 -9.07 9.19
C TRP A 395 15.24 -8.05 10.07
N HIS A 396 14.28 -7.31 9.53
CA HIS A 396 13.46 -6.36 10.30
C HIS A 396 12.59 -7.05 11.36
N LEU A 397 12.26 -8.32 11.19
CA LEU A 397 11.45 -9.07 12.13
C LEU A 397 12.11 -9.22 13.51
N PHE A 398 13.45 -9.16 13.58
CA PHE A 398 14.20 -9.29 14.84
C PHE A 398 14.65 -7.95 15.42
N HIS A 399 14.77 -6.89 14.61
CA HIS A 399 15.48 -5.70 15.03
C HIS A 399 14.61 -4.50 15.32
N ASN A 400 13.44 -4.35 14.70
CA ASN A 400 12.48 -3.29 15.08
C ASN A 400 11.15 -3.43 14.33
N HIS A 401 10.06 -3.57 15.04
CA HIS A 401 8.72 -3.58 14.46
C HIS A 401 8.30 -2.22 13.87
N ASP A 402 8.86 -1.12 14.37
CA ASP A 402 8.49 0.22 13.94
C ASP A 402 9.12 0.62 12.60
N ASP A 403 10.27 0.06 12.23
CA ASP A 403 10.93 0.31 10.95
C ASP A 403 10.28 -0.45 9.78
N PHE A 404 9.39 -1.40 10.09
CA PHE A 404 8.78 -2.30 9.11
C PHE A 404 7.76 -1.60 8.19
N PHE A 405 7.12 -0.55 8.67
CA PHE A 405 5.88 -0.08 8.08
C PHE A 405 5.96 1.17 7.20
N VAL A 406 6.96 2.02 7.30
CA VAL A 406 6.98 3.23 6.48
C VAL A 406 8.40 3.71 6.23
N ARG A 407 8.91 3.41 5.09
CA ARG A 407 10.05 4.13 4.54
C ARG A 407 9.50 5.25 3.69
N GLY A 408 10.05 6.43 3.82
CA GLY A 408 9.51 7.64 3.22
C GLY A 408 8.59 8.45 4.11
N GLY A 409 8.44 8.09 5.38
CA GLY A 409 7.59 8.84 6.31
C GLY A 409 8.02 10.29 6.50
N THR A 410 9.30 10.57 6.58
CA THR A 410 9.84 11.93 6.68
C THR A 410 9.69 12.70 5.37
N ALA A 411 9.97 12.07 4.23
CA ALA A 411 9.77 12.66 2.92
C ALA A 411 8.28 12.97 2.67
N CYS A 412 7.35 12.06 3.02
CA CYS A 412 5.92 12.31 2.95
C CYS A 412 5.50 13.53 3.76
N LYS A 413 5.94 13.64 5.02
CA LYS A 413 5.62 14.78 5.89
C LYS A 413 6.15 16.11 5.34
N ALA A 414 7.26 16.07 4.61
CA ALA A 414 7.84 17.26 3.98
C ALA A 414 7.07 17.74 2.74
N VAL A 415 6.33 16.86 2.07
CA VAL A 415 5.73 17.12 0.75
C VAL A 415 4.21 17.19 0.78
N VAL A 416 3.56 16.21 1.43
CA VAL A 416 2.09 16.03 1.39
C VAL A 416 1.33 17.27 1.86
N PRO A 417 1.66 17.91 3.00
CA PRO A 417 0.90 19.05 3.51
C PRO A 417 0.90 20.26 2.58
N PHE A 418 1.85 20.33 1.64
CA PHE A 418 1.96 21.43 0.68
C PHE A 418 1.20 21.17 -0.62
N GLY A 419 0.44 20.08 -0.72
CA GLY A 419 -0.34 19.76 -1.91
C GLY A 419 0.52 19.52 -3.15
N VAL A 420 1.66 18.87 -2.99
CA VAL A 420 2.51 18.39 -4.08
C VAL A 420 2.18 16.92 -4.35
N PRO A 421 1.97 16.52 -5.61
CA PRO A 421 1.64 15.12 -5.91
C PRO A 421 2.81 14.21 -5.58
N TYR A 422 2.52 13.12 -4.89
CA TYR A 422 3.54 12.17 -4.47
C TYR A 422 3.14 10.71 -4.76
N CYS A 423 4.15 9.85 -4.89
CA CYS A 423 4.00 8.41 -5.05
C CYS A 423 5.15 7.64 -4.41
N ALA A 424 4.98 6.32 -4.26
CA ALA A 424 6.07 5.39 -4.03
C ALA A 424 6.58 4.85 -5.35
N SER A 425 7.89 4.73 -5.53
CA SER A 425 8.47 4.13 -6.74
C SER A 425 9.83 3.51 -6.49
N SER A 426 10.09 2.38 -7.15
CA SER A 426 11.41 1.75 -7.27
C SER A 426 12.10 2.03 -8.62
N GLU A 427 11.47 2.83 -9.48
CA GLU A 427 12.01 3.22 -10.80
C GLU A 427 12.98 4.40 -10.66
N PHE A 428 14.11 4.16 -9.99
CA PHE A 428 15.15 5.17 -9.80
C PHE A 428 15.70 5.65 -11.15
N GLY A 429 15.79 6.97 -11.31
CA GLY A 429 16.21 7.60 -12.57
C GLY A 429 15.09 7.87 -13.58
N ASP A 430 13.82 7.52 -13.27
CA ASP A 430 12.68 7.88 -14.13
C ASP A 430 12.57 9.40 -14.28
N PRO A 431 12.62 9.93 -15.52
CA PRO A 431 12.58 11.38 -15.76
C PRO A 431 11.24 12.04 -15.42
N ARG A 432 10.19 11.26 -15.16
CA ARG A 432 8.88 11.77 -14.72
C ARG A 432 8.82 12.05 -13.22
N LEU A 433 9.82 11.57 -12.47
CA LEU A 433 9.83 11.60 -11.02
C LEU A 433 10.96 12.46 -10.47
N VAL A 434 10.67 13.16 -9.38
CA VAL A 434 11.66 13.81 -8.50
C VAL A 434 11.67 13.03 -7.20
N PHE A 435 12.73 12.29 -6.93
CA PHE A 435 12.82 11.53 -5.69
C PHE A 435 13.12 12.43 -4.50
N VAL A 436 12.50 12.14 -3.36
CA VAL A 436 12.79 12.81 -2.08
C VAL A 436 13.35 11.78 -1.11
N LEU A 437 14.53 12.06 -0.57
CA LEU A 437 15.13 11.33 0.53
C LEU A 437 14.99 12.15 1.81
N GLY A 438 14.25 11.63 2.79
CA GLY A 438 13.91 12.33 4.02
C GLY A 438 14.84 12.02 5.19
N ASP A 439 15.25 10.78 5.35
CA ASP A 439 15.99 10.34 6.53
C ASP A 439 16.96 9.19 6.29
N LYS A 440 17.64 8.77 7.38
CA LYS A 440 18.63 7.71 7.37
C LYS A 440 18.05 6.35 6.94
N SER A 441 16.80 6.05 7.31
CA SER A 441 16.24 4.71 7.05
C SER A 441 16.06 4.48 5.55
N GLU A 442 15.69 5.51 4.80
CA GLU A 442 15.58 5.45 3.33
C GLU A 442 16.95 5.20 2.69
N VAL A 443 17.99 5.90 3.17
CA VAL A 443 19.36 5.76 2.66
C VAL A 443 19.95 4.39 2.96
N ASP A 444 19.76 3.86 4.17
CA ASP A 444 20.35 2.60 4.59
C ASP A 444 19.79 1.38 3.81
N HIS A 445 18.58 1.51 3.25
CA HIS A 445 17.94 0.43 2.49
C HIS A 445 18.23 0.47 0.98
N LEU A 446 18.82 1.54 0.48
CA LEU A 446 19.27 1.61 -0.91
C LEU A 446 20.60 0.89 -1.07
N SER A 447 20.72 0.00 -2.05
CA SER A 447 21.99 -0.56 -2.49
C SER A 447 22.85 0.54 -3.16
N ASP A 448 24.14 0.29 -3.30
CA ASP A 448 25.00 1.23 -4.01
C ASP A 448 24.60 1.41 -5.48
N ALA A 449 24.13 0.33 -6.13
CA ALA A 449 23.59 0.39 -7.48
C ALA A 449 22.27 1.21 -7.55
N ASP A 450 21.42 1.12 -6.53
CA ASP A 450 20.20 1.94 -6.42
C ASP A 450 20.56 3.42 -6.24
N LEU A 451 21.53 3.71 -5.38
CA LEU A 451 22.04 5.08 -5.20
C LEU A 451 22.60 5.67 -6.50
N GLU A 452 23.38 4.90 -7.27
CA GLU A 452 23.89 5.35 -8.57
C GLU A 452 22.75 5.66 -9.55
N ARG A 453 21.75 4.79 -9.66
CA ARG A 453 20.57 5.03 -10.50
C ARG A 453 19.77 6.24 -10.01
N LEU A 454 19.55 6.34 -8.70
CA LEU A 454 18.82 7.44 -8.09
C LEU A 454 19.51 8.79 -8.37
N PHE A 455 20.82 8.86 -8.11
CA PHE A 455 21.63 10.07 -8.30
C PHE A 455 22.02 10.37 -9.76
N SER A 456 21.74 9.49 -10.71
CA SER A 456 21.74 9.83 -12.13
C SER A 456 20.44 10.55 -12.57
N GLY A 457 19.42 10.59 -11.72
CA GLY A 457 18.14 11.24 -11.93
C GLY A 457 18.00 12.58 -11.22
N ARG A 458 16.83 12.80 -10.61
CA ARG A 458 16.44 14.06 -9.97
C ARG A 458 16.10 13.81 -8.51
N VAL A 459 16.83 14.44 -7.58
CA VAL A 459 16.72 14.12 -6.15
C VAL A 459 16.68 15.39 -5.31
N LEU A 460 15.71 15.47 -4.43
CA LEU A 460 15.68 16.39 -3.28
C LEU A 460 16.13 15.63 -2.04
N VAL A 461 17.23 16.04 -1.44
CA VAL A 461 17.81 15.38 -0.26
C VAL A 461 17.64 16.29 0.94
N LEU A 462 16.89 15.81 1.94
CA LEU A 462 16.72 16.52 3.20
C LEU A 462 17.89 16.24 4.14
N ARG A 463 18.00 17.06 5.19
CA ARG A 463 19.15 17.07 6.12
C ARG A 463 19.58 15.69 6.61
N ASP A 464 18.66 14.89 7.14
CA ASP A 464 19.02 13.62 7.81
C ASP A 464 19.45 12.54 6.79
N ALA A 465 18.87 12.57 5.60
CA ALA A 465 19.34 11.76 4.47
C ALA A 465 20.71 12.23 3.97
N ALA A 466 20.97 13.53 3.89
CA ALA A 466 22.28 14.08 3.51
C ALA A 466 23.39 13.65 4.49
N LEU A 467 23.10 13.70 5.80
CA LEU A 467 24.01 13.21 6.83
C LEU A 467 24.27 11.70 6.71
N ALA A 468 23.26 10.90 6.38
CA ALA A 468 23.40 9.46 6.18
C ALA A 468 24.24 9.14 4.92
N LEU A 469 23.98 9.82 3.82
CA LEU A 469 24.75 9.68 2.57
C LEU A 469 26.23 10.07 2.76
N ALA A 470 26.50 11.15 3.49
CA ALA A 470 27.87 11.54 3.82
C ALA A 470 28.62 10.46 4.62
N ARG A 471 27.95 9.82 5.61
CA ARG A 471 28.52 8.69 6.37
C ARG A 471 28.78 7.45 5.51
N ARG A 472 28.01 7.25 4.45
CA ARG A 472 28.23 6.18 3.46
C ARG A 472 29.29 6.53 2.40
N GLY A 473 29.95 7.69 2.50
CA GLY A 473 30.94 8.14 1.52
C GLY A 473 30.36 8.63 0.21
N ARG A 474 29.06 9.00 0.17
CA ARG A 474 28.35 9.50 -1.03
C ARG A 474 28.13 11.02 -1.03
N ALA A 475 28.90 11.76 -0.26
CA ALA A 475 28.81 13.23 -0.22
C ALA A 475 29.12 13.91 -1.56
N ASP A 476 29.84 13.23 -2.44
CA ASP A 476 30.17 13.69 -3.80
C ASP A 476 28.93 13.87 -4.69
N CYS A 477 27.86 13.13 -4.44
CA CYS A 477 26.61 13.26 -5.16
C CYS A 477 25.79 14.49 -4.76
N LEU A 478 26.05 15.10 -3.57
CA LEU A 478 25.17 16.08 -2.94
C LEU A 478 25.48 17.55 -3.28
N GLY A 479 26.66 17.85 -3.78
CA GLY A 479 27.13 19.23 -3.96
C GLY A 479 27.42 20.00 -2.67
N ALA A 480 26.99 19.47 -1.50
CA ALA A 480 27.24 20.07 -0.19
C ALA A 480 27.25 19.01 0.91
N THR A 481 27.90 19.31 2.04
CA THR A 481 27.79 18.54 3.29
C THR A 481 26.98 19.33 4.32
N ALA A 482 26.13 18.63 5.06
CA ALA A 482 25.42 19.23 6.20
C ALA A 482 26.29 19.10 7.45
N GLU A 483 26.58 20.20 8.11
CA GLU A 483 27.46 20.25 9.28
C GLU A 483 26.79 21.01 10.43
N ARG A 484 27.10 20.61 11.67
CA ARG A 484 26.65 21.36 12.84
C ARG A 484 27.31 22.74 12.86
N THR A 485 26.54 23.73 13.28
CA THR A 485 27.02 25.10 13.40
C THR A 485 26.56 25.75 14.70
N ASP A 486 27.44 26.53 15.30
CA ASP A 486 27.14 27.40 16.45
C ASP A 486 26.79 28.83 16.01
N ALA A 487 26.81 29.10 14.69
CA ALA A 487 26.46 30.41 14.16
C ALA A 487 24.99 30.75 14.47
N LEU A 488 24.74 32.01 14.85
CA LEU A 488 23.39 32.48 15.14
C LEU A 488 22.66 32.79 13.84
N PHE A 489 21.49 32.20 13.68
CA PHE A 489 20.52 32.52 12.64
C PHE A 489 19.10 32.32 13.17
N ASN A 490 18.13 33.04 12.62
CA ASN A 490 16.74 33.00 13.06
C ASN A 490 15.72 32.87 11.93
N ALA A 491 16.18 32.84 10.67
CA ALA A 491 15.32 32.60 9.53
C ALA A 491 16.12 31.91 8.40
N GLU A 492 15.38 31.36 7.46
CA GLU A 492 15.87 30.91 6.17
C GLU A 492 15.34 31.88 5.09
N TRP A 493 16.20 32.35 4.22
CA TRP A 493 15.83 33.21 3.11
C TRP A 493 15.75 32.42 1.82
N ASP A 494 14.58 32.38 1.22
CA ASP A 494 14.34 31.81 -0.10
C ASP A 494 14.89 32.77 -1.16
N VAL A 495 16.00 32.39 -1.78
CA VAL A 495 16.66 33.20 -2.82
C VAL A 495 15.84 33.20 -4.11
N LEU A 496 15.14 32.10 -4.40
CA LEU A 496 14.36 31.94 -5.63
C LEU A 496 13.12 32.85 -5.67
N ASN A 497 12.46 33.03 -4.52
CA ASN A 497 11.18 33.76 -4.44
C ASN A 497 11.29 35.08 -3.65
N GLY A 498 12.46 35.39 -3.08
CA GLY A 498 12.68 36.61 -2.33
C GLY A 498 11.86 36.68 -1.03
N ALA A 499 11.69 35.56 -0.32
CA ALA A 499 10.84 35.44 0.85
C ALA A 499 11.58 34.89 2.08
N SER A 500 11.17 35.32 3.26
CA SER A 500 11.66 34.76 4.52
C SER A 500 10.80 33.57 4.92
N MET A 501 11.48 32.48 5.24
CA MET A 501 10.89 31.25 5.80
C MET A 501 11.27 31.15 7.27
N SER A 502 10.30 30.76 8.12
CA SER A 502 10.59 30.48 9.52
C SER A 502 11.55 29.31 9.63
N PHE A 503 12.53 29.44 10.52
CA PHE A 503 13.45 28.39 10.86
C PHE A 503 13.25 28.02 12.34
N SER A 504 13.06 26.73 12.60
CA SER A 504 13.11 26.19 13.94
C SER A 504 14.33 25.29 14.05
N PRO A 505 15.30 25.60 14.93
CA PRO A 505 16.39 24.67 15.20
C PRO A 505 15.81 23.34 15.64
N SER A 506 16.37 22.24 15.17
CA SER A 506 15.98 20.93 15.67
C SER A 506 16.47 20.74 17.11
N MET A 507 15.88 19.80 17.85
CA MET A 507 16.38 19.41 19.18
C MET A 507 17.81 18.88 19.11
N ASP A 508 18.28 18.46 17.94
CA ASP A 508 19.61 17.91 17.70
C ASP A 508 20.67 18.99 17.37
N GLY A 509 20.30 20.26 17.41
CA GLY A 509 21.18 21.39 17.12
C GLY A 509 20.93 22.03 15.76
N SER A 510 21.70 23.05 15.48
CA SER A 510 21.65 23.80 14.22
C SER A 510 22.59 23.20 13.18
N PHE A 511 22.18 23.22 11.90
CA PHE A 511 22.96 22.72 10.78
C PHE A 511 23.01 23.77 9.67
N ALA A 512 24.14 23.81 8.97
CA ALA A 512 24.38 24.62 7.79
C ALA A 512 24.96 23.74 6.68
N LEU A 513 24.91 24.20 5.43
CA LEU A 513 25.59 23.53 4.33
C LEU A 513 26.95 24.12 4.07
N CYS A 514 27.96 23.25 3.91
CA CYS A 514 29.23 23.56 3.30
C CYS A 514 29.14 23.21 1.82
N ALA A 515 28.83 24.21 0.97
CA ALA A 515 28.66 24.03 -0.46
C ALA A 515 30.03 23.89 -1.18
N ARG A 516 30.04 23.03 -2.20
CA ARG A 516 31.19 22.91 -3.13
C ARG A 516 31.15 23.98 -4.21
N GLU A 517 32.27 24.18 -4.86
CA GLU A 517 32.34 25.01 -6.06
C GLU A 517 31.38 24.49 -7.15
N GLY A 518 30.71 25.40 -7.86
CA GLY A 518 29.74 25.08 -8.91
C GLY A 518 28.31 24.83 -8.42
N CYS A 519 28.01 24.96 -7.13
CA CYS A 519 26.66 24.90 -6.60
C CYS A 519 25.92 26.23 -6.77
N GLU A 520 24.62 26.14 -7.09
CA GLU A 520 23.69 27.28 -7.04
C GLU A 520 22.97 27.31 -5.68
N THR A 521 23.07 28.43 -4.96
CA THR A 521 22.37 28.60 -3.68
C THR A 521 20.89 28.91 -3.94
N LEU A 522 19.99 28.08 -3.37
CA LEU A 522 18.54 28.25 -3.51
C LEU A 522 17.91 28.90 -2.27
N SER A 523 18.49 28.66 -1.08
CA SER A 523 18.14 29.36 0.15
C SER A 523 19.34 29.53 1.07
N GLU A 524 19.25 30.51 1.96
CA GLU A 524 20.32 30.90 2.89
C GLU A 524 19.81 30.94 4.33
N LEU A 525 20.62 30.46 5.27
CA LEU A 525 20.43 30.75 6.69
C LEU A 525 20.82 32.21 6.93
N VAL A 526 19.93 32.95 7.57
CA VAL A 526 20.13 34.39 7.77
C VAL A 526 19.88 34.77 9.21
N PHE A 527 20.57 35.79 9.68
CA PHE A 527 20.32 36.46 10.94
C PHE A 527 19.73 37.84 10.68
N SER A 528 18.65 38.17 11.38
CA SER A 528 18.09 39.51 11.42
C SER A 528 17.75 39.85 12.88
N PRO A 529 18.36 40.91 13.45
CA PRO A 529 18.21 41.22 14.87
C PRO A 529 16.78 41.60 15.23
N TYR A 530 15.96 42.01 14.26
CA TYR A 530 14.54 42.34 14.43
C TYR A 530 13.79 42.28 13.09
N ALA A 531 12.48 42.23 13.14
CA ALA A 531 11.65 42.22 11.92
C ALA A 531 11.91 43.51 11.09
N GLY A 532 12.32 43.34 9.82
CA GLY A 532 12.69 44.44 8.93
C GLY A 532 14.10 45.00 9.14
N GLY A 533 14.91 44.43 10.03
CA GLY A 533 16.33 44.76 10.17
C GLY A 533 17.17 44.29 9.01
N LYS A 534 18.41 44.80 8.93
CA LYS A 534 19.37 44.34 7.91
C LYS A 534 19.61 42.83 8.09
N ARG A 535 19.42 42.10 7.02
CA ARG A 535 19.65 40.67 6.95
C ARG A 535 21.13 40.39 6.67
N GLU A 536 21.70 39.46 7.43
CA GLU A 536 23.07 38.98 7.25
C GLU A 536 23.02 37.50 6.86
N THR A 537 23.62 37.13 5.74
CA THR A 537 23.75 35.73 5.32
C THR A 537 24.79 35.04 6.19
N VAL A 538 24.42 33.92 6.78
CA VAL A 538 25.27 33.09 7.64
C VAL A 538 25.88 31.95 6.86
N ALA A 539 25.06 31.19 6.14
CA ALA A 539 25.48 30.04 5.34
C ALA A 539 24.40 29.64 4.31
N PRO A 540 24.72 28.86 3.30
CA PRO A 540 23.71 28.20 2.46
C PRO A 540 22.82 27.26 3.29
N ALA A 541 21.53 27.28 3.00
CA ALA A 541 20.52 26.36 3.59
C ALA A 541 20.05 25.32 2.59
N SER A 542 20.01 25.66 1.29
CA SER A 542 19.79 24.70 0.24
C SER A 542 20.59 25.07 -1.01
N VAL A 543 21.06 24.05 -1.73
CA VAL A 543 21.85 24.21 -2.96
C VAL A 543 21.37 23.26 -4.04
N PHE A 544 21.44 23.72 -5.30
CA PHE A 544 21.29 22.88 -6.48
C PHE A 544 22.66 22.53 -7.05
N PHE A 545 22.82 21.29 -7.48
CA PHE A 545 24.06 20.75 -8.01
C PHE A 545 23.80 19.74 -9.12
N THR A 546 24.62 19.78 -10.19
CA THR A 546 24.67 18.70 -11.17
C THR A 546 25.87 17.83 -10.86
N ASN A 547 25.67 16.60 -10.48
CA ASN A 547 26.73 15.69 -10.04
C ASN A 547 27.45 15.01 -11.22
N ALA A 548 28.51 14.26 -10.92
CA ALA A 548 29.30 13.55 -11.92
C ALA A 548 28.56 12.44 -12.68
N LEU A 549 27.43 11.97 -12.15
CA LEU A 549 26.54 11.00 -12.81
C LEU A 549 25.56 11.66 -13.79
N GLY A 550 25.61 13.00 -13.92
CA GLY A 550 24.70 13.79 -14.74
C GLY A 550 23.35 14.07 -14.09
N GLY A 551 23.15 13.64 -12.86
CA GLY A 551 21.90 13.87 -12.14
C GLY A 551 21.81 15.24 -11.48
N HIS A 552 20.59 15.72 -11.29
CA HIS A 552 20.27 17.00 -10.66
C HIS A 552 19.86 16.80 -9.20
N VAL A 553 20.53 17.46 -8.28
CA VAL A 553 20.33 17.27 -6.84
C VAL A 553 20.08 18.61 -6.16
N VAL A 554 19.05 18.68 -5.34
CA VAL A 554 18.88 19.74 -4.34
C VAL A 554 19.19 19.15 -2.97
N THR A 555 20.17 19.69 -2.28
CA THR A 555 20.50 19.33 -0.90
C THR A 555 20.06 20.46 0.02
N SER A 556 19.35 20.13 1.12
CA SER A 556 18.79 21.12 2.04
C SER A 556 19.00 20.74 3.50
N VAL A 557 19.14 21.73 4.37
CA VAL A 557 19.09 21.57 5.84
C VAL A 557 17.68 21.37 6.38
N TYR A 558 16.65 21.52 5.54
CA TYR A 558 15.26 21.22 5.91
C TYR A 558 15.12 19.72 6.22
N HIS A 559 14.43 19.39 7.31
CA HIS A 559 14.30 18.00 7.75
C HIS A 559 12.88 17.42 7.71
N GLY A 560 11.85 18.23 7.43
CA GLY A 560 10.47 17.77 7.23
C GLY A 560 9.80 17.11 8.43
N SER A 561 10.37 17.23 9.65
CA SER A 561 9.79 16.64 10.85
C SER A 561 8.54 17.39 11.31
N MET A 562 7.51 16.67 11.74
CA MET A 562 6.32 17.28 12.37
C MET A 562 6.60 18.07 13.64
N MET A 563 7.75 17.87 14.29
CA MET A 563 8.17 18.68 15.44
C MET A 563 8.50 20.11 15.04
N SER A 564 8.61 20.41 13.76
CA SER A 564 8.92 21.72 13.19
C SER A 564 7.70 22.38 12.56
N LEU A 565 6.59 22.47 13.29
CA LEU A 565 5.35 23.09 12.80
C LEU A 565 5.56 24.50 12.22
N HIS A 566 6.56 25.25 12.73
CA HIS A 566 6.94 26.56 12.17
C HIS A 566 7.44 26.53 10.73
N GLN A 567 7.79 25.35 10.22
CA GLN A 567 8.21 25.20 8.82
C GLN A 567 7.02 25.09 7.84
N TYR A 568 5.80 24.86 8.33
CA TYR A 568 4.60 24.90 7.52
C TYR A 568 4.17 26.35 7.28
N SER A 569 4.54 26.87 6.12
CA SER A 569 4.23 28.24 5.70
C SER A 569 4.11 28.33 4.18
N GLU A 570 3.41 29.36 3.71
CA GLU A 570 3.29 29.66 2.28
C GLU A 570 4.67 29.89 1.62
N ALA A 571 5.60 30.52 2.34
CA ALA A 571 6.96 30.71 1.85
C ALA A 571 7.68 29.36 1.68
N ARG A 572 7.52 28.42 2.64
CA ARG A 572 8.10 27.08 2.53
C ARG A 572 7.49 26.29 1.38
N LYS A 573 6.18 26.37 1.20
CA LYS A 573 5.50 25.77 0.04
C LYS A 573 6.06 26.27 -1.27
N ARG A 574 6.21 27.60 -1.42
CA ARG A 574 6.78 28.21 -2.64
C ARG A 574 8.21 27.75 -2.90
N TRP A 575 9.06 27.78 -1.86
CA TRP A 575 10.42 27.27 -1.96
C TRP A 575 10.46 25.79 -2.42
N LEU A 576 9.68 24.92 -1.78
CA LEU A 576 9.61 23.49 -2.12
C LEU A 576 9.17 23.29 -3.58
N VAL A 577 8.12 23.98 -4.01
CA VAL A 577 7.61 23.91 -5.38
C VAL A 577 8.67 24.41 -6.37
N SER A 578 9.40 25.49 -6.04
CA SER A 578 10.49 26.01 -6.88
C SER A 578 11.66 25.04 -6.99
N CYS A 579 12.01 24.34 -5.91
CA CYS A 579 13.02 23.28 -5.93
C CYS A 579 12.59 22.11 -6.83
N ILE A 580 11.33 21.66 -6.70
CA ILE A 580 10.76 20.59 -7.52
C ILE A 580 10.70 21.02 -9.01
N ASP A 581 10.30 22.26 -9.28
CA ASP A 581 10.28 22.81 -10.65
C ASP A 581 11.68 22.87 -11.26
N ARG A 582 12.68 23.24 -10.46
CA ARG A 582 14.09 23.28 -10.88
C ARG A 582 14.62 21.88 -11.21
N LEU A 583 14.19 20.88 -10.44
CA LEU A 583 14.51 19.47 -10.67
C LEU A 583 13.74 18.87 -11.84
N SER A 584 12.50 19.29 -12.09
CA SER A 584 11.57 18.65 -13.05
C SER A 584 11.86 18.94 -14.54
N ASP A 585 12.84 19.77 -14.85
CA ASP A 585 13.36 20.01 -16.20
C ASP A 585 12.27 20.26 -17.26
N GLY A 586 11.33 21.17 -16.94
CA GLY A 586 10.25 21.62 -17.84
C GLY A 586 8.92 20.85 -17.73
N THR A 587 8.90 19.65 -17.18
CA THR A 587 7.64 18.90 -16.99
C THR A 587 7.11 19.04 -15.57
N LYS A 588 6.62 20.24 -15.25
CA LYS A 588 6.13 20.58 -13.90
C LYS A 588 4.96 19.69 -13.47
N PRO A 589 4.94 19.21 -12.22
CA PRO A 589 3.79 18.50 -11.67
C PRO A 589 2.62 19.45 -11.44
N VAL A 590 1.41 18.89 -11.34
CA VAL A 590 0.25 19.60 -10.82
C VAL A 590 0.46 19.86 -9.33
N VAL A 591 0.19 21.08 -8.87
CA VAL A 591 0.35 21.47 -7.45
C VAL A 591 -0.96 22.08 -6.97
N CYS A 592 -1.36 21.79 -5.74
CA CYS A 592 -2.52 22.41 -5.11
C CYS A 592 -2.23 23.86 -4.71
N GLY A 593 -3.12 24.77 -5.08
CA GLY A 593 -3.06 26.19 -4.73
C GLY A 593 -3.76 26.54 -3.42
N ASN A 594 -4.54 25.60 -2.86
CA ASN A 594 -5.18 25.79 -1.56
C ASN A 594 -4.13 25.82 -0.43
N ASP A 595 -4.46 26.50 0.64
CA ASP A 595 -3.65 26.60 1.86
C ASP A 595 -4.03 25.54 2.92
N GLN A 596 -4.98 24.66 2.62
CA GLN A 596 -5.32 23.50 3.43
C GLN A 596 -4.41 22.30 3.10
N ASP A 597 -4.37 21.34 4.02
CA ASP A 597 -3.72 20.05 3.81
C ASP A 597 -4.51 19.22 2.80
N VAL A 598 -4.01 19.17 1.57
CA VAL A 598 -4.59 18.42 0.46
C VAL A 598 -3.58 17.40 -0.04
N LEU A 599 -3.90 16.13 0.13
CA LEU A 599 -3.15 15.06 -0.50
C LEU A 599 -3.40 15.10 -2.01
N LEU A 600 -2.34 15.21 -2.79
CA LEU A 600 -2.38 15.06 -4.25
C LEU A 600 -1.63 13.80 -4.70
N SER A 601 -2.14 13.20 -5.77
CA SER A 601 -1.42 12.21 -6.54
C SER A 601 -1.73 12.40 -8.03
N GLU A 602 -0.72 12.25 -8.88
CA GLU A 602 -0.83 12.47 -10.33
C GLU A 602 -0.44 11.21 -11.08
N ARG A 603 -1.24 10.87 -12.09
CA ARG A 603 -0.90 9.82 -13.06
C ARG A 603 -0.92 10.42 -14.46
N ARG A 604 -0.04 9.93 -15.35
CA ARG A 604 0.06 10.40 -16.73
C ARG A 604 -0.12 9.25 -17.71
N GLY A 605 -0.99 9.48 -18.67
CA GLY A 605 -1.13 8.64 -19.85
C GLY A 605 -0.07 8.94 -20.90
N ALA A 606 0.16 7.99 -21.79
CA ALA A 606 1.09 8.15 -22.92
C ALA A 606 0.65 9.26 -23.91
N ASP A 607 -0.63 9.58 -23.95
CA ASP A 607 -1.23 10.65 -24.76
C ASP A 607 -1.04 12.06 -24.16
N GLY A 608 -0.44 12.16 -22.96
CA GLY A 608 -0.27 13.39 -22.21
C GLY A 608 -1.42 13.75 -21.29
N THR A 609 -2.50 12.97 -21.26
CA THR A 609 -3.58 13.11 -20.28
C THR A 609 -3.04 12.96 -18.87
N ARG A 610 -3.49 13.82 -17.94
CA ARG A 610 -3.16 13.73 -16.52
C ARG A 610 -4.43 13.42 -15.74
N VAL A 611 -4.34 12.42 -14.86
CA VAL A 611 -5.41 12.11 -13.90
C VAL A 611 -4.87 12.43 -12.51
N VAL A 612 -5.63 13.23 -11.75
CA VAL A 612 -5.21 13.73 -10.44
C VAL A 612 -6.25 13.34 -9.41
N LEU A 613 -5.79 12.70 -8.34
CA LEU A 613 -6.53 12.48 -7.11
C LEU A 613 -6.19 13.62 -6.14
N ALA A 614 -7.23 14.28 -5.61
CA ALA A 614 -7.12 15.24 -4.52
C ALA A 614 -7.97 14.76 -3.34
N VAL A 615 -7.40 14.73 -2.14
CA VAL A 615 -8.13 14.40 -0.90
C VAL A 615 -7.94 15.53 0.09
N ASN A 616 -9.04 16.11 0.55
CA ASN A 616 -8.99 17.10 1.61
C ASN A 616 -8.76 16.41 2.96
N LEU A 617 -7.60 16.63 3.55
CA LEU A 617 -7.24 16.11 4.88
C LEU A 617 -7.49 17.14 6.00
N ASN A 618 -7.88 18.36 5.66
CA ASN A 618 -8.22 19.40 6.61
C ASN A 618 -9.68 19.29 7.05
N SER A 619 -9.96 19.61 8.30
CA SER A 619 -11.32 19.61 8.85
C SER A 619 -12.24 20.62 8.17
N ASP A 620 -11.68 21.74 7.66
CA ASP A 620 -12.43 22.73 6.92
C ASP A 620 -12.71 22.27 5.47
N PRO A 621 -13.91 22.49 4.96
CA PRO A 621 -14.23 22.15 3.59
C PRO A 621 -13.51 23.10 2.60
N ILE A 622 -13.07 22.55 1.50
CA ILE A 622 -12.56 23.29 0.35
C ILE A 622 -13.76 23.66 -0.54
N ALA A 623 -14.01 24.93 -0.71
CA ALA A 623 -15.12 25.40 -1.57
C ALA A 623 -14.79 25.25 -3.06
N LYS A 624 -13.52 25.45 -3.44
CA LYS A 624 -13.00 25.29 -4.80
C LYS A 624 -11.61 24.66 -4.72
N LEU A 625 -11.40 23.60 -5.47
CA LEU A 625 -10.07 23.01 -5.61
C LEU A 625 -9.22 23.88 -6.54
N SER A 626 -8.13 24.42 -6.04
CA SER A 626 -7.19 25.25 -6.80
C SER A 626 -5.99 24.43 -7.24
N LEU A 627 -5.72 24.36 -8.54
CA LEU A 627 -4.61 23.57 -9.10
C LEU A 627 -3.76 24.42 -10.05
N ARG A 628 -2.44 24.21 -10.02
CA ARG A 628 -1.53 24.70 -11.04
C ARG A 628 -1.64 23.79 -12.27
N LEU A 629 -2.21 24.30 -13.34
CA LEU A 629 -2.44 23.55 -14.57
C LEU A 629 -1.46 23.95 -15.68
N PRO A 630 -1.16 23.06 -16.63
CA PRO A 630 -0.50 23.45 -17.88
C PRO A 630 -1.35 24.48 -18.64
N PRO A 631 -0.75 25.44 -19.36
CA PRO A 631 -1.49 26.38 -20.19
C PRO A 631 -2.36 25.68 -21.24
N GLY A 632 -3.57 26.19 -21.48
CA GLY A 632 -4.50 25.62 -22.48
C GLY A 632 -5.09 24.28 -22.05
N SER A 633 -5.20 24.02 -20.74
CA SER A 633 -5.83 22.80 -20.23
C SER A 633 -7.33 22.95 -20.06
N SER A 634 -8.07 21.91 -20.44
CA SER A 634 -9.45 21.66 -20.00
C SER A 634 -9.45 20.65 -18.84
N VAL A 635 -10.41 20.79 -17.92
CA VAL A 635 -10.51 19.93 -16.73
C VAL A 635 -11.89 19.31 -16.65
N GLU A 636 -11.92 18.01 -16.49
CA GLU A 636 -13.12 17.24 -16.22
C GLU A 636 -13.03 16.59 -14.84
N ALA A 637 -14.11 16.57 -14.07
CA ALA A 637 -14.21 15.83 -12.82
C ALA A 637 -15.00 14.52 -13.03
N LEU A 638 -14.54 13.47 -12.36
CA LEU A 638 -15.24 12.18 -12.36
C LEU A 638 -16.39 12.21 -11.37
N SER A 639 -17.62 12.08 -11.90
CA SER A 639 -18.84 12.07 -11.10
C SER A 639 -19.10 10.70 -10.48
N ALA A 640 -19.96 10.64 -9.48
CA ALA A 640 -20.35 9.42 -8.77
C ALA A 640 -20.92 8.32 -9.69
N ASP A 641 -21.58 8.71 -10.77
CA ASP A 641 -22.14 7.82 -11.80
C ASP A 641 -21.08 7.27 -12.80
N GLY A 642 -19.82 7.66 -12.64
CA GLY A 642 -18.71 7.24 -13.51
C GLY A 642 -18.57 8.06 -14.78
N THR A 643 -19.28 9.18 -14.91
CA THR A 643 -19.15 10.08 -16.07
C THR A 643 -18.16 11.21 -15.80
N TRP A 644 -17.36 11.54 -16.80
CA TRP A 644 -16.49 12.72 -16.78
C TRP A 644 -17.31 13.95 -17.19
N ARG A 645 -17.25 15.00 -16.36
CA ARG A 645 -17.97 16.25 -16.58
C ARG A 645 -17.01 17.43 -16.55
N LEU A 646 -17.15 18.32 -17.54
CA LEU A 646 -16.37 19.54 -17.59
C LEU A 646 -16.60 20.38 -16.32
N VAL A 647 -15.52 20.86 -15.71
CA VAL A 647 -15.56 21.67 -14.48
C VAL A 647 -15.41 23.14 -14.85
N ALA A 648 -16.31 23.98 -14.35
CA ALA A 648 -16.14 25.42 -14.45
C ALA A 648 -14.86 25.84 -13.70
N SER A 649 -14.05 26.68 -14.36
CA SER A 649 -12.74 27.03 -13.85
C SER A 649 -12.40 28.50 -14.07
N VAL A 650 -11.65 29.10 -13.14
CA VAL A 650 -11.21 30.49 -13.18
C VAL A 650 -9.74 30.59 -12.88
N ALA A 651 -8.93 31.14 -13.78
CA ALA A 651 -7.50 31.37 -13.56
C ALA A 651 -7.29 32.48 -12.51
N ARG A 652 -6.40 32.22 -11.55
CA ARG A 652 -6.09 33.15 -10.46
C ARG A 652 -4.63 32.97 -10.00
N GLY A 653 -3.79 33.98 -10.21
CA GLY A 653 -2.44 34.04 -9.61
C GLY A 653 -1.53 32.85 -9.94
N GLY A 654 -1.60 32.31 -11.17
CA GLY A 654 -0.80 31.14 -11.59
C GLY A 654 -1.45 29.79 -11.25
N PHE A 655 -2.63 29.79 -10.62
CA PHE A 655 -3.46 28.64 -10.35
C PHE A 655 -4.81 28.76 -11.08
N THR A 656 -5.54 27.68 -11.10
CA THR A 656 -6.90 27.59 -11.65
C THR A 656 -7.83 27.06 -10.58
N ASP A 657 -8.79 27.88 -10.16
CA ASP A 657 -9.85 27.51 -9.23
C ASP A 657 -10.91 26.72 -9.97
N LEU A 658 -11.12 25.49 -9.56
CA LEU A 658 -12.10 24.55 -10.09
C LEU A 658 -13.36 24.58 -9.22
N ASP A 659 -14.53 24.63 -9.83
CA ASP A 659 -15.81 24.48 -9.10
C ASP A 659 -16.02 23.02 -8.68
N LEU A 660 -15.14 22.57 -7.80
CA LEU A 660 -15.10 21.22 -7.23
C LEU A 660 -14.90 21.32 -5.72
N PRO A 661 -16.00 21.37 -4.94
CA PRO A 661 -15.91 21.39 -3.49
C PRO A 661 -15.49 20.03 -2.93
N LEU A 662 -14.66 20.05 -1.86
CA LEU A 662 -14.23 18.86 -1.15
C LEU A 662 -14.43 19.02 0.36
N GLY A 663 -15.30 18.22 0.96
CA GLY A 663 -15.43 18.13 2.42
C GLY A 663 -14.26 17.39 3.06
N PHE A 664 -14.22 17.37 4.40
CA PHE A 664 -13.21 16.61 5.14
C PHE A 664 -13.21 15.13 4.74
N TYR A 665 -12.03 14.56 4.50
CA TYR A 665 -11.84 13.19 3.99
C TYR A 665 -12.63 12.92 2.69
N GLU A 666 -12.85 13.91 1.87
CA GLU A 666 -13.48 13.71 0.56
C GLU A 666 -12.44 13.69 -0.55
N ALA A 667 -12.57 12.72 -1.43
CA ALA A 667 -11.74 12.55 -2.61
C ALA A 667 -12.42 13.16 -3.85
N GLY A 668 -11.67 13.97 -4.59
CA GLY A 668 -12.02 14.41 -5.94
C GLY A 668 -11.03 13.84 -6.95
N VAL A 669 -11.54 13.38 -8.08
CA VAL A 669 -10.72 12.92 -9.20
C VAL A 669 -10.96 13.80 -10.39
N VAL A 670 -9.88 14.38 -10.93
CA VAL A 670 -9.96 15.21 -12.13
C VAL A 670 -9.06 14.66 -13.24
N ARG A 671 -9.51 14.88 -14.47
CA ARG A 671 -8.75 14.60 -15.68
C ARG A 671 -8.42 15.91 -16.37
N ILE A 672 -7.14 16.11 -16.66
CA ILE A 672 -6.60 17.31 -17.28
C ILE A 672 -6.16 16.93 -18.69
N ARG A 673 -6.71 17.60 -19.68
CA ARG A 673 -6.31 17.46 -21.08
C ARG A 673 -5.70 18.76 -21.55
N ILE A 674 -4.60 18.66 -22.28
CA ILE A 674 -3.99 19.81 -22.94
C ILE A 674 -4.61 19.89 -24.32
N ASP A 675 -5.42 20.93 -24.57
CA ASP A 675 -6.00 21.17 -25.87
C ASP A 675 -4.85 21.49 -26.84
N ARG A 676 -4.49 20.52 -27.68
CA ARG A 676 -3.54 20.82 -28.76
C ARG A 676 -4.25 21.83 -29.67
N PRO A 677 -3.60 22.96 -30.00
CA PRO A 677 -4.17 23.85 -31.01
C PRO A 677 -4.44 23.03 -32.27
N ALA A 678 -5.67 23.07 -32.76
CA ALA A 678 -6.06 22.40 -33.98
C ALA A 678 -5.17 22.90 -35.10
N GLY A 679 -4.22 22.08 -35.52
CA GLY A 679 -3.44 22.27 -36.74
C GLY A 679 -2.27 23.27 -36.63
N ILE A 680 -1.07 22.77 -36.44
CA ILE A 680 0.09 23.21 -37.20
C ILE A 680 0.63 22.01 -37.95
#